data_209eab4d4816942e8e4a6df5854b1f56
#
_entry.id   209eab4d4816942e8e4a6df5854b1f56
#
_cell.length_a   1.000
_cell.length_b   1.000
_cell.length_c   1.000
_cell.angle_alpha   90.00
_cell.angle_beta   90.00
_cell.angle_gamma   90.00
#
_symmetry.space_group_name_H-M   'P 1'
#
loop_
_entity.id
_entity.type
_entity.pdbx_description
1 polymer ?
#
loop_
_entity_poly.entity_id
_entity_poly.type
_entity_poly.pdbx_seq_one_letter_code
_entity_poly.pdbx_strand_id
1 'polypeptide(L)'
;MQLKRYISIFLTLLLLLGASRASAQLDASALMRGQRNSARGGNTLGGMQNGYGSNPYDTGVEGENGEGQPGEQQDSTKKEKKPRKPLESYFFSDSIRALRNFQWTVDRNTNKIKIAPIDTTLALWRLDYPHQHKRLGNNSVGGLGQASQEVNYFERNTSREFTFARPYEAYAYSLENVPFYNMKHPYIWMTYLESGQKRYREEHFEITASQNINPSTSFSVNYKARGAKGKYDRSRIKNQNTAVNFAQTGKRYSIHAAFLHNLIDQQESGGVVGEWAIADTVFEMPSGVPMRLASAEANNLYRNTSFFVKQSIGIPLQRMTEHDFSMADLSAVYIGHLFEYNSWSKVYTDKYATYTDERYERNENGTFKSHTDTYYKEWLLNPETTRDSLAERIITNRLFVQAQPWDRNGVVGTIDGGIGLDLHTYSQFALTDYLTGKYERVKKTAWFAYAGIDGKIRKYVDWGASFKLYPSGYRGGDFDLRAHASFTAFISGKPFTLSGEFSQSATSAGYWMDNWLSNHYMWQNNFGKENETRFNVAFTVPDHGIELGFWQSVVTDKIYYGADCKPAQHGGAVSLTSIYAQKDFNIKGLHLNHRVLVQMSSNNEVVPVPLVSAFLSYYYEFWVKRDVLRVQIGLDGRYNTSYYAQGYNPALSVFYNQREVQVGNYPYVDAFVSAKWKRMRILLKYQHLNKGLFGNGEAFQIARYPLNPGMFKIGISWAFYD
;
A
#
# COMPACT_ATOMS: atom_id res chain seq x y z
N MET A 1 -33.40 -13.94 -13.90
CA MET A 1 -32.97 -13.16 -15.09
C MET A 1 -31.80 -12.20 -14.77
N GLN A 2 -31.78 -11.57 -13.61
CA GLN A 2 -30.70 -10.69 -13.18
C GLN A 2 -29.34 -11.38 -13.03
N LEU A 3 -29.27 -12.60 -12.49
CA LEU A 3 -28.03 -13.35 -12.32
C LEU A 3 -27.28 -13.58 -13.65
N LYS A 4 -27.98 -13.83 -14.75
CA LYS A 4 -27.37 -13.95 -16.08
C LYS A 4 -26.76 -12.64 -16.59
N ARG A 5 -27.34 -11.49 -16.26
CA ARG A 5 -26.80 -10.17 -16.59
C ARG A 5 -25.49 -9.89 -15.82
N TYR A 6 -25.46 -10.24 -14.54
CA TYR A 6 -24.26 -10.03 -13.71
C TYR A 6 -23.12 -10.99 -14.10
N ILE A 7 -23.44 -12.23 -14.45
CA ILE A 7 -22.46 -13.18 -14.98
C ILE A 7 -21.92 -12.70 -16.33
N SER A 8 -22.76 -12.11 -17.18
CA SER A 8 -22.33 -11.55 -18.47
C SER A 8 -21.39 -10.35 -18.28
N ILE A 9 -21.70 -9.44 -17.34
CA ILE A 9 -20.83 -8.30 -17.00
C ILE A 9 -19.51 -8.78 -16.41
N PHE A 10 -19.55 -9.81 -15.57
CA PHE A 10 -18.36 -10.43 -14.97
C PHE A 10 -17.48 -11.12 -16.03
N LEU A 11 -18.09 -11.88 -16.96
CA LEU A 11 -17.37 -12.50 -18.07
C LEU A 11 -16.79 -11.45 -19.03
N THR A 12 -17.48 -10.36 -19.26
CA THR A 12 -16.98 -9.24 -20.09
C THR A 12 -15.80 -8.53 -19.41
N LEU A 13 -15.85 -8.33 -18.09
CA LEU A 13 -14.75 -7.80 -17.31
C LEU A 13 -13.54 -8.76 -17.26
N LEU A 14 -13.80 -10.06 -17.15
CA LEU A 14 -12.77 -11.11 -17.20
C LEU A 14 -12.12 -11.22 -18.61
N LEU A 15 -12.90 -11.07 -19.67
CA LEU A 15 -12.42 -11.02 -21.05
C LEU A 15 -11.59 -9.74 -21.32
N LEU A 16 -11.97 -8.61 -20.73
CA LEU A 16 -11.17 -7.38 -20.77
C LEU A 16 -9.84 -7.52 -20.00
N LEU A 17 -9.82 -8.26 -18.89
CA LEU A 17 -8.62 -8.58 -18.13
C LEU A 17 -7.76 -9.66 -18.82
N GLY A 18 -8.37 -10.59 -19.56
CA GLY A 18 -7.68 -11.65 -20.31
C GLY A 18 -7.08 -11.19 -21.64
N ALA A 19 -7.64 -10.15 -22.26
CA ALA A 19 -7.15 -9.57 -23.52
C ALA A 19 -5.82 -8.79 -23.37
N SER A 20 -5.32 -8.58 -22.15
CA SER A 20 -4.03 -7.92 -21.88
C SER A 20 -2.80 -8.78 -22.22
N ARG A 21 -2.97 -9.96 -22.81
CA ARG A 21 -1.86 -10.72 -23.41
C ARG A 21 -1.49 -10.31 -24.85
N ALA A 22 -2.34 -9.55 -25.49
CA ALA A 22 -2.00 -8.88 -26.74
C ALA A 22 -1.51 -7.47 -26.40
N SER A 23 -0.29 -7.12 -26.76
CA SER A 23 0.36 -5.83 -26.63
C SER A 23 -0.45 -4.72 -27.33
N ALA A 24 -1.51 -4.25 -26.67
CA ALA A 24 -2.20 -3.03 -27.03
C ALA A 24 -1.92 -2.02 -25.93
N GLN A 25 -1.26 -0.95 -26.28
CA GLN A 25 -1.19 0.27 -25.50
C GLN A 25 -2.63 0.77 -25.31
N LEU A 26 -3.27 0.41 -24.21
CA LEU A 26 -4.48 1.10 -23.75
C LEU A 26 -4.00 2.44 -23.18
N ASP A 27 -3.88 3.41 -24.05
CA ASP A 27 -3.72 4.80 -23.70
C ASP A 27 -5.04 5.24 -23.07
N ALA A 28 -5.03 5.55 -21.75
CA ALA A 28 -6.21 6.02 -21.03
C ALA A 28 -6.84 7.25 -21.70
N SER A 29 -6.05 8.00 -22.49
CA SER A 29 -6.51 9.11 -23.30
C SER A 29 -7.39 8.65 -24.50
N ALA A 30 -7.25 7.42 -24.97
CA ALA A 30 -8.07 6.88 -26.06
C ALA A 30 -9.49 6.54 -25.60
N LEU A 31 -9.64 6.07 -24.36
CA LEU A 31 -10.96 5.79 -23.75
C LEU A 31 -11.79 7.07 -23.55
N MET A 32 -11.14 8.18 -23.22
CA MET A 32 -11.82 9.47 -23.06
C MET A 32 -12.12 10.17 -24.41
N ARG A 33 -11.37 9.87 -25.48
CA ARG A 33 -11.64 10.39 -26.84
C ARG A 33 -12.84 9.70 -27.48
N GLY A 34 -13.10 8.42 -27.18
CA GLY A 34 -14.29 7.70 -27.67
C GLY A 34 -15.61 8.28 -27.18
N GLN A 35 -15.65 8.86 -25.98
CA GLN A 35 -16.84 9.51 -25.47
C GLN A 35 -17.08 10.94 -26.03
N ARG A 36 -16.04 11.61 -26.51
CA ARG A 36 -16.19 12.95 -27.13
C ARG A 36 -16.74 12.93 -28.56
N ASN A 37 -16.58 11.83 -29.28
CA ASN A 37 -17.06 11.74 -30.66
C ASN A 37 -18.51 11.23 -30.77
N SER A 38 -19.12 10.69 -29.69
CA SER A 38 -20.53 10.31 -29.68
C SER A 38 -21.52 11.44 -29.34
N ALA A 39 -21.00 12.64 -29.00
CA ALA A 39 -21.83 13.81 -28.66
C ALA A 39 -22.08 14.78 -29.85
N ARG A 40 -21.71 14.39 -31.08
CA ARG A 40 -22.05 15.16 -32.29
C ARG A 40 -22.71 14.28 -33.35
N GLY A 41 -23.99 14.20 -33.27
CA GLY A 41 -24.83 13.56 -34.33
C GLY A 41 -26.29 13.48 -33.94
N GLY A 42 -27.02 14.52 -34.22
CA GLY A 42 -28.32 14.72 -34.77
C GLY A 42 -29.55 13.98 -34.25
N ASN A 43 -30.48 14.79 -33.78
CA ASN A 43 -31.95 14.66 -33.81
C ASN A 43 -32.56 13.48 -34.56
N THR A 44 -33.49 12.76 -33.89
CA THR A 44 -34.94 12.79 -34.23
C THR A 44 -35.74 11.83 -33.34
N LEU A 45 -36.77 12.39 -32.72
CA LEU A 45 -38.14 11.91 -32.42
C LEU A 45 -38.44 10.39 -32.36
N GLY A 46 -39.02 9.98 -31.23
CA GLY A 46 -39.86 8.79 -31.16
C GLY A 46 -40.12 8.38 -29.71
N GLY A 47 -41.22 8.86 -29.16
CA GLY A 47 -41.66 8.49 -27.82
C GLY A 47 -42.11 7.04 -27.74
N MET A 48 -41.98 6.46 -26.55
CA MET A 48 -42.91 5.48 -26.00
C MET A 48 -42.70 5.37 -24.49
N GLN A 49 -43.77 5.68 -23.79
CA GLN A 49 -44.01 5.33 -22.39
C GLN A 49 -43.88 3.83 -22.20
N ASN A 50 -43.27 3.40 -21.08
CA ASN A 50 -43.88 2.44 -20.20
C ASN A 50 -42.99 1.99 -19.03
N GLY A 51 -43.60 2.08 -17.87
CA GLY A 51 -43.61 1.01 -16.90
C GLY A 51 -42.45 0.92 -15.91
N TYR A 52 -42.47 1.79 -14.92
CA TYR A 52 -41.71 1.54 -13.69
C TYR A 52 -42.37 0.43 -12.87
N GLY A 53 -41.76 -0.73 -12.84
CA GLY A 53 -42.05 -1.80 -11.90
C GLY A 53 -41.50 -1.48 -10.51
N SER A 54 -42.38 -1.51 -9.56
CA SER A 54 -42.23 -1.19 -8.15
C SER A 54 -41.09 -1.92 -7.43
N ASN A 55 -40.38 -1.15 -6.66
CA ASN A 55 -39.31 -1.54 -5.72
C ASN A 55 -39.92 -2.25 -4.48
N PRO A 56 -39.41 -3.40 -4.02
CA PRO A 56 -40.01 -4.17 -2.92
C PRO A 56 -39.66 -3.71 -1.51
N TYR A 57 -39.22 -2.50 -1.30
CA TYR A 57 -38.73 -2.03 0.02
C TYR A 57 -39.36 -0.70 0.48
N ASP A 58 -40.64 -0.48 0.19
CA ASP A 58 -41.34 0.67 0.77
C ASP A 58 -42.24 0.19 1.91
N THR A 59 -41.89 0.53 3.14
CA THR A 59 -42.72 0.35 4.33
C THR A 59 -43.61 1.58 4.47
N GLY A 60 -44.80 1.47 3.99
CA GLY A 60 -45.85 2.49 4.17
C GLY A 60 -46.38 2.51 5.60
N VAL A 61 -46.56 3.72 6.08
CA VAL A 61 -47.25 4.10 7.32
C VAL A 61 -48.75 4.10 7.07
N GLU A 62 -49.47 3.71 8.12
CA GLU A 62 -50.94 3.59 8.25
C GLU A 62 -51.74 4.85 7.87
N GLY A 63 -52.89 4.63 7.31
CA GLY A 63 -53.98 5.59 7.19
C GLY A 63 -55.33 4.86 7.07
N GLU A 64 -56.17 5.09 8.07
CA GLU A 64 -57.52 4.50 8.25
C GLU A 64 -58.57 4.93 7.24
N ASN A 65 -59.62 4.03 7.15
CA ASN A 65 -61.03 4.24 6.85
C ASN A 65 -61.55 4.11 5.41
N GLY A 66 -62.50 3.19 5.28
CA GLY A 66 -63.50 3.15 4.23
C GLY A 66 -64.21 1.80 4.09
N GLU A 67 -65.44 1.71 4.63
CA GLU A 67 -66.40 0.59 4.59
C GLU A 67 -66.88 0.22 3.20
N GLY A 68 -67.23 -1.08 2.99
CA GLY A 68 -68.07 -1.50 1.87
C GLY A 68 -67.98 -2.99 1.49
N GLN A 69 -68.81 -3.76 2.03
CA GLN A 69 -69.58 -5.03 1.79
C GLN A 69 -69.17 -6.05 0.67
N PRO A 70 -69.73 -7.28 0.69
CA PRO A 70 -68.98 -8.54 0.55
C PRO A 70 -69.29 -9.30 -0.75
N GLY A 71 -68.39 -10.13 -1.19
CA GLY A 71 -68.60 -11.02 -2.34
C GLY A 71 -67.48 -12.02 -2.53
N GLU A 72 -67.84 -13.27 -2.30
CA GLU A 72 -67.29 -14.52 -2.80
C GLU A 72 -65.92 -15.01 -2.37
N GLN A 73 -65.98 -16.12 -1.64
CA GLN A 73 -64.93 -17.07 -1.32
C GLN A 73 -64.23 -17.60 -2.56
N GLN A 74 -62.94 -17.39 -2.66
CA GLN A 74 -62.04 -18.31 -3.34
C GLN A 74 -60.89 -18.66 -2.44
N ASP A 75 -60.94 -19.91 -2.00
CA ASP A 75 -59.93 -20.60 -1.22
C ASP A 75 -58.63 -20.71 -2.02
N SER A 76 -57.65 -19.89 -1.69
CA SER A 76 -56.27 -20.11 -2.11
C SER A 76 -55.35 -19.81 -0.93
N THR A 77 -55.04 -20.84 -0.19
CA THR A 77 -53.99 -20.84 0.83
C THR A 77 -52.63 -20.53 0.16
N LYS A 78 -52.40 -19.29 -0.21
CA LYS A 78 -51.05 -18.76 -0.41
C LYS A 78 -50.42 -18.63 0.97
N LYS A 79 -49.63 -19.65 1.37
CA LYS A 79 -48.69 -19.51 2.51
C LYS A 79 -47.91 -18.22 2.28
N GLU A 80 -48.20 -17.19 3.04
CA GLU A 80 -47.37 -15.99 3.12
C GLU A 80 -45.94 -16.42 3.37
N LYS A 81 -45.06 -16.20 2.42
CA LYS A 81 -43.65 -16.42 2.60
C LYS A 81 -43.17 -15.41 3.65
N LYS A 82 -42.99 -15.88 4.88
CA LYS A 82 -42.38 -15.09 5.96
C LYS A 82 -41.15 -14.37 5.39
N PRO A 83 -41.04 -13.05 5.55
CA PRO A 83 -39.89 -12.31 5.06
C PRO A 83 -38.61 -12.99 5.54
N ARG A 84 -37.70 -13.28 4.64
CA ARG A 84 -36.40 -13.88 4.99
C ARG A 84 -35.66 -12.92 5.88
N LYS A 85 -35.44 -13.29 7.13
CA LYS A 85 -34.60 -12.51 8.06
C LYS A 85 -33.22 -12.33 7.42
N PRO A 86 -32.62 -11.13 7.47
CA PRO A 86 -31.25 -10.91 6.98
C PRO A 86 -30.29 -11.89 7.66
N LEU A 87 -29.38 -12.47 6.88
CA LEU A 87 -28.30 -13.28 7.43
C LEU A 87 -27.35 -12.35 8.20
N GLU A 88 -27.24 -12.56 9.50
CA GLU A 88 -26.36 -11.77 10.36
C GLU A 88 -24.97 -12.38 10.40
N SER A 89 -23.94 -11.53 10.44
CA SER A 89 -22.55 -11.94 10.51
C SER A 89 -22.05 -11.87 11.95
N TYR A 90 -21.33 -12.89 12.40
CA TYR A 90 -20.70 -12.92 13.72
C TYR A 90 -19.51 -11.94 13.85
N PHE A 91 -18.92 -11.52 12.74
CA PHE A 91 -17.71 -10.71 12.74
C PHE A 91 -17.97 -9.22 12.97
N PHE A 92 -19.19 -8.75 12.72
CA PHE A 92 -19.50 -7.32 12.77
C PHE A 92 -20.58 -7.05 13.80
N SER A 93 -20.30 -6.12 14.70
CA SER A 93 -21.29 -5.64 15.66
C SER A 93 -22.40 -4.85 14.97
N ASP A 94 -23.57 -4.73 15.61
CA ASP A 94 -24.70 -3.98 15.08
C ASP A 94 -24.37 -2.50 14.83
N SER A 95 -23.54 -1.90 15.68
CA SER A 95 -23.05 -0.54 15.48
C SER A 95 -22.23 -0.38 14.19
N ILE A 96 -21.46 -1.39 13.83
CA ILE A 96 -20.69 -1.38 12.57
C ILE A 96 -21.59 -1.66 11.38
N ARG A 97 -22.58 -2.55 11.54
CA ARG A 97 -23.58 -2.83 10.51
C ARG A 97 -24.50 -1.65 10.23
N ALA A 98 -24.70 -0.77 11.21
CA ALA A 98 -25.42 0.48 11.01
C ALA A 98 -24.69 1.43 10.06
N LEU A 99 -23.37 1.29 9.88
CA LEU A 99 -22.64 1.99 8.83
C LEU A 99 -23.11 1.51 7.47
N ARG A 100 -23.42 2.46 6.59
CA ARG A 100 -23.92 2.12 5.24
C ARG A 100 -22.84 1.41 4.42
N ASN A 101 -21.63 1.93 4.45
CA ASN A 101 -20.49 1.43 3.70
C ASN A 101 -19.25 1.43 4.57
N PHE A 102 -18.53 0.31 4.61
CA PHE A 102 -17.26 0.19 5.30
C PHE A 102 -16.34 -0.83 4.61
N GLN A 103 -15.08 -0.78 4.95
CA GLN A 103 -14.09 -1.74 4.47
C GLN A 103 -13.35 -2.38 5.65
N TRP A 104 -12.73 -3.54 5.40
CA TRP A 104 -11.88 -4.19 6.39
C TRP A 104 -10.72 -4.91 5.73
N THR A 105 -9.68 -5.13 6.51
CA THR A 105 -8.56 -6.01 6.17
C THR A 105 -8.51 -7.15 7.16
N VAL A 106 -7.88 -8.25 6.76
CA VAL A 106 -7.67 -9.44 7.60
C VAL A 106 -6.20 -9.51 7.96
N ASP A 107 -5.87 -9.51 9.25
CA ASP A 107 -4.51 -9.69 9.70
C ASP A 107 -4.02 -11.11 9.39
N ARG A 108 -2.85 -11.22 8.76
CA ARG A 108 -2.26 -12.52 8.37
C ARG A 108 -1.82 -13.36 9.57
N ASN A 109 -1.43 -12.72 10.66
CA ASN A 109 -0.84 -13.43 11.80
C ASN A 109 -1.90 -13.85 12.82
N THR A 110 -2.81 -12.95 13.16
CA THR A 110 -3.73 -13.12 14.29
C THR A 110 -5.18 -13.35 13.89
N ASN A 111 -5.49 -13.47 12.60
CA ASN A 111 -6.86 -13.60 12.06
C ASN A 111 -7.82 -12.44 12.44
N LYS A 112 -7.34 -11.40 13.07
CA LYS A 112 -8.15 -10.23 13.43
C LYS A 112 -8.63 -9.49 12.19
N ILE A 113 -9.83 -8.95 12.30
CA ILE A 113 -10.41 -8.08 11.27
C ILE A 113 -10.24 -6.64 11.72
N LYS A 114 -9.57 -5.83 10.90
CA LYS A 114 -9.42 -4.40 11.12
C LYS A 114 -10.40 -3.64 10.22
N ILE A 115 -11.41 -3.05 10.84
CA ILE A 115 -12.46 -2.31 10.15
C ILE A 115 -12.04 -0.85 10.01
N ALA A 116 -12.32 -0.27 8.86
CA ALA A 116 -12.10 1.13 8.58
C ALA A 116 -13.26 1.73 7.77
N PRO A 117 -13.61 2.99 7.99
CA PRO A 117 -14.53 3.70 7.11
C PRO A 117 -13.90 3.86 5.72
N ILE A 118 -14.75 4.02 4.69
CA ILE A 118 -14.28 4.41 3.37
C ILE A 118 -13.88 5.87 3.43
N ASP A 119 -12.67 6.20 2.98
CA ASP A 119 -12.22 7.59 2.96
C ASP A 119 -12.95 8.40 1.89
N THR A 120 -13.80 9.30 2.36
CA THR A 120 -14.50 10.30 1.54
C THR A 120 -14.01 11.73 1.85
N THR A 121 -12.94 11.87 2.64
CA THR A 121 -12.41 13.16 3.07
C THR A 121 -11.50 13.78 2.00
N LEU A 122 -11.14 15.04 2.20
CA LEU A 122 -10.14 15.72 1.37
C LEU A 122 -8.71 15.53 1.91
N ALA A 123 -8.56 14.97 3.11
CA ALA A 123 -7.27 14.93 3.81
C ALA A 123 -6.20 14.12 3.06
N LEU A 124 -6.50 12.89 2.65
CA LEU A 124 -5.57 12.07 1.88
C LEU A 124 -5.62 12.38 0.37
N TRP A 125 -6.72 12.93 -0.11
CA TRP A 125 -6.92 13.22 -1.52
C TRP A 125 -5.88 14.21 -2.09
N ARG A 126 -5.44 15.20 -1.32
CA ARG A 126 -4.42 16.16 -1.73
C ARG A 126 -2.99 15.57 -1.74
N LEU A 127 -2.75 14.49 -0.99
CA LEU A 127 -1.50 13.74 -1.00
C LEU A 127 -1.58 12.69 -2.12
N ASP A 128 -1.37 13.14 -3.34
CA ASP A 128 -1.57 12.36 -4.57
C ASP A 128 -0.61 11.17 -4.74
N TYR A 129 0.53 11.20 -4.05
CA TYR A 129 1.46 10.08 -4.03
C TYR A 129 1.17 9.12 -2.86
N PRO A 130 0.85 7.84 -3.08
CA PRO A 130 0.61 6.85 -2.03
C PRO A 130 1.73 6.75 -0.99
N HIS A 131 2.98 6.90 -1.40
CA HIS A 131 4.12 6.88 -0.49
C HIS A 131 4.16 8.09 0.47
N GLN A 132 3.31 9.08 0.29
CA GLN A 132 3.17 10.24 1.17
C GLN A 132 2.03 10.09 2.19
N HIS A 133 1.25 9.01 2.15
CA HIS A 133 0.08 8.83 3.02
C HIS A 133 0.41 8.50 4.47
N LYS A 134 1.62 8.02 4.74
CA LYS A 134 2.10 7.80 6.12
C LYS A 134 2.44 9.11 6.80
N ARG A 135 2.75 9.06 8.09
CA ARG A 135 2.93 10.26 8.94
C ARG A 135 3.84 11.33 8.34
N LEU A 136 5.02 10.94 7.89
CA LEU A 136 6.01 11.83 7.27
C LEU A 136 6.22 11.56 5.79
N GLY A 137 5.77 10.39 5.31
CA GLY A 137 5.97 9.93 3.96
C GLY A 137 7.36 9.33 3.72
N ASN A 138 7.63 9.03 2.47
CA ASN A 138 8.86 8.38 2.02
C ASN A 138 9.72 9.35 1.21
N ASN A 139 11.02 9.15 1.27
CA ASN A 139 11.94 9.65 0.26
C ASN A 139 11.82 8.79 -1.00
N SER A 140 11.83 9.42 -2.18
CA SER A 140 11.63 8.76 -3.48
C SER A 140 12.76 9.10 -4.44
N VAL A 141 13.05 8.17 -5.35
CA VAL A 141 14.01 8.40 -6.46
C VAL A 141 13.42 9.25 -7.59
N GLY A 142 12.15 9.64 -7.50
CA GLY A 142 11.53 10.48 -8.51
C GLY A 142 10.02 10.58 -8.45
N GLY A 143 9.34 10.35 -9.58
CA GLY A 143 7.91 10.57 -9.75
C GLY A 143 6.99 9.49 -9.20
N LEU A 144 5.75 9.58 -9.65
CA LEU A 144 4.67 8.69 -9.25
C LEU A 144 4.99 7.23 -9.60
N GLY A 145 5.01 6.37 -8.61
CA GLY A 145 5.20 4.93 -8.78
C GLY A 145 6.64 4.45 -8.64
N GLN A 146 7.62 5.34 -8.55
CA GLN A 146 9.04 4.99 -8.46
C GLN A 146 9.44 4.50 -7.07
N ALA A 147 10.64 3.91 -6.99
CA ALA A 147 11.19 3.37 -5.75
C ALA A 147 11.20 4.41 -4.63
N SER A 148 10.81 4.01 -3.44
CA SER A 148 10.73 4.88 -2.28
C SER A 148 11.08 4.16 -0.99
N GLN A 149 11.51 4.91 0.03
CA GLN A 149 11.86 4.40 1.35
C GLN A 149 11.28 5.28 2.44
N GLU A 150 10.71 4.65 3.47
CA GLU A 150 10.20 5.33 4.65
C GLU A 150 11.28 6.15 5.36
N VAL A 151 10.95 7.42 5.63
CA VAL A 151 11.81 8.32 6.41
C VAL A 151 11.91 7.85 7.86
N ASN A 152 10.75 7.49 8.45
CA ASN A 152 10.70 6.97 9.81
C ASN A 152 11.19 5.51 9.83
N TYR A 153 12.28 5.24 10.56
CA TYR A 153 12.82 3.88 10.71
C TYR A 153 11.78 2.88 11.22
N PHE A 154 10.96 3.28 12.18
CA PHE A 154 9.98 2.40 12.83
C PHE A 154 8.78 2.03 11.95
N GLU A 155 8.59 2.73 10.84
CA GLU A 155 7.58 2.44 9.81
C GLU A 155 8.12 1.64 8.62
N ARG A 156 9.45 1.38 8.58
CA ARG A 156 10.07 0.57 7.52
C ARG A 156 9.63 -0.88 7.60
N ASN A 157 9.33 -1.46 6.46
CA ASN A 157 8.98 -2.87 6.36
C ASN A 157 10.19 -3.77 6.66
N THR A 158 10.05 -4.68 7.61
CA THR A 158 11.08 -5.62 8.05
C THR A 158 10.92 -7.03 7.46
N SER A 159 9.88 -7.28 6.66
CA SER A 159 9.66 -8.59 6.02
C SER A 159 10.87 -9.02 5.20
N ARG A 160 11.22 -10.31 5.25
CA ARG A 160 12.29 -10.92 4.44
C ARG A 160 11.77 -11.52 3.13
N GLU A 161 10.45 -11.47 2.91
CA GLU A 161 9.82 -11.94 1.68
C GLU A 161 10.16 -10.98 0.54
N PHE A 162 10.65 -11.48 -0.54
CA PHE A 162 11.01 -10.79 -1.79
C PHE A 162 11.44 -9.31 -1.62
N THR A 163 12.55 -9.09 -0.93
CA THR A 163 13.01 -7.77 -0.49
C THR A 163 13.18 -6.75 -1.63
N PHE A 164 13.33 -7.20 -2.86
CA PHE A 164 13.49 -6.36 -4.06
C PHE A 164 12.23 -5.61 -4.48
N ALA A 165 11.04 -6.04 -4.03
CA ALA A 165 9.79 -5.32 -4.26
C ALA A 165 9.48 -4.29 -3.17
N ARG A 166 10.24 -4.29 -2.07
CA ARG A 166 10.04 -3.40 -0.93
C ARG A 166 10.06 -1.90 -1.30
N PRO A 167 10.93 -1.43 -2.23
CA PRO A 167 10.90 -0.03 -2.68
C PRO A 167 9.58 0.41 -3.32
N TYR A 168 8.74 -0.53 -3.74
CA TYR A 168 7.46 -0.29 -4.42
C TYR A 168 6.23 -0.65 -3.58
N GLU A 169 6.40 -1.01 -2.30
CA GLU A 169 5.30 -1.50 -1.44
C GLU A 169 4.15 -0.49 -1.29
N ALA A 170 4.44 0.81 -1.29
CA ALA A 170 3.42 1.86 -1.23
C ALA A 170 2.45 1.85 -2.42
N TYR A 171 2.84 1.23 -3.51
CA TYR A 171 2.11 1.20 -4.77
C TYR A 171 1.46 -0.14 -5.07
N ALA A 172 1.94 -1.23 -4.48
CA ALA A 172 1.47 -2.59 -4.75
C ALA A 172 0.35 -3.02 -3.78
N TYR A 173 -0.53 -3.90 -4.25
CA TYR A 173 -1.38 -4.65 -3.35
C TYR A 173 -0.59 -5.78 -2.68
N SER A 174 -0.77 -5.94 -1.38
CA SER A 174 -0.26 -7.06 -0.60
C SER A 174 -1.39 -7.81 0.09
N LEU A 175 -1.13 -9.03 0.52
CA LEU A 175 -2.11 -9.82 1.28
C LEU A 175 -2.48 -9.17 2.62
N GLU A 176 -1.66 -8.26 3.14
CA GLU A 176 -1.91 -7.53 4.38
C GLU A 176 -2.80 -6.30 4.19
N ASN A 177 -2.72 -5.64 3.01
CA ASN A 177 -3.40 -4.37 2.76
C ASN A 177 -4.62 -4.49 1.82
N VAL A 178 -4.95 -5.69 1.38
CA VAL A 178 -6.08 -5.91 0.48
C VAL A 178 -7.41 -5.66 1.20
N PRO A 179 -8.25 -4.71 0.73
CA PRO A 179 -9.49 -4.36 1.40
C PRO A 179 -10.65 -5.27 0.95
N PHE A 180 -11.44 -5.72 1.90
CA PHE A 180 -12.78 -6.26 1.68
C PHE A 180 -13.80 -5.18 1.95
N TYR A 181 -14.98 -5.26 1.33
CA TYR A 181 -15.98 -4.20 1.40
C TYR A 181 -17.36 -4.74 1.81
N ASN A 182 -18.09 -3.94 2.57
CA ASN A 182 -19.53 -4.11 2.78
C ASN A 182 -20.24 -2.88 2.25
N MET A 183 -21.12 -3.08 1.26
CA MET A 183 -21.82 -2.01 0.55
C MET A 183 -23.33 -2.30 0.54
N LYS A 184 -24.13 -1.38 1.06
CA LYS A 184 -25.61 -1.53 1.02
C LYS A 184 -26.18 -1.38 -0.41
N HIS A 185 -25.48 -0.64 -1.25
CA HIS A 185 -25.80 -0.42 -2.67
C HIS A 185 -24.58 -0.71 -3.53
N PRO A 186 -24.74 -0.99 -4.83
CA PRO A 186 -23.61 -1.06 -5.74
C PRO A 186 -22.76 0.19 -5.63
N TYR A 187 -21.48 0.00 -5.47
CA TYR A 187 -20.51 1.07 -5.25
C TYR A 187 -19.44 1.04 -6.31
N ILE A 188 -19.31 2.12 -7.06
CA ILE A 188 -18.21 2.33 -8.01
C ILE A 188 -17.52 3.63 -7.62
N TRP A 189 -16.23 3.55 -7.40
CA TRP A 189 -15.41 4.72 -7.16
C TRP A 189 -14.31 4.79 -8.22
N MET A 190 -14.22 5.93 -8.90
CA MET A 190 -13.22 6.19 -9.93
C MET A 190 -12.38 7.39 -9.52
N THR A 191 -11.08 7.29 -9.75
CA THR A 191 -10.12 8.36 -9.57
C THR A 191 -9.28 8.49 -10.84
N TYR A 192 -9.14 9.71 -11.32
CA TYR A 192 -8.20 10.03 -12.38
C TYR A 192 -7.40 11.27 -11.99
N LEU A 193 -6.10 11.19 -12.15
CA LEU A 193 -5.18 12.30 -11.91
C LEU A 193 -4.17 12.35 -13.05
N GLU A 194 -3.91 13.55 -13.52
CA GLU A 194 -2.94 13.82 -14.57
C GLU A 194 -2.08 15.00 -14.18
N SER A 195 -0.82 14.97 -14.57
CA SER A 195 0.12 16.03 -14.27
C SER A 195 1.14 16.25 -15.35
N GLY A 196 1.64 17.45 -15.38
CA GLY A 196 2.79 17.85 -16.17
C GLY A 196 2.51 18.01 -17.65
N GLN A 197 3.55 18.42 -18.36
CA GLN A 197 3.55 18.50 -19.81
C GLN A 197 3.65 17.10 -20.40
N LYS A 198 3.19 16.92 -21.65
CA LYS A 198 3.22 15.64 -22.39
C LYS A 198 4.58 14.92 -22.31
N ARG A 199 5.66 15.66 -22.16
CA ARG A 199 7.03 15.18 -22.13
C ARG A 199 7.39 14.42 -20.83
N TYR A 200 6.87 14.88 -19.67
CA TYR A 200 7.11 14.29 -18.34
C TYR A 200 5.81 14.05 -17.56
N ARG A 201 4.77 13.65 -18.30
CA ARG A 201 3.44 13.42 -17.80
C ARG A 201 3.40 12.29 -16.77
N GLU A 202 2.68 12.53 -15.70
CA GLU A 202 2.24 11.51 -14.74
C GLU A 202 0.75 11.28 -14.88
N GLU A 203 0.32 10.03 -14.78
CA GLU A 203 -1.07 9.62 -14.84
C GLU A 203 -1.37 8.61 -13.75
N HIS A 204 -2.52 8.77 -13.10
CA HIS A 204 -3.05 7.83 -12.15
C HIS A 204 -4.52 7.58 -12.47
N PHE A 205 -4.86 6.34 -12.67
CA PHE A 205 -6.24 5.86 -12.78
C PHE A 205 -6.49 4.79 -11.73
N GLU A 206 -7.58 4.92 -10.99
CA GLU A 206 -8.03 3.93 -10.01
C GLU A 206 -9.53 3.72 -10.15
N ILE A 207 -9.95 2.45 -10.11
CA ILE A 207 -11.35 2.07 -10.04
C ILE A 207 -11.53 1.01 -8.96
N THR A 208 -12.51 1.22 -8.10
CA THR A 208 -13.02 0.24 -7.15
C THR A 208 -14.49 -0.01 -7.46
N ALA A 209 -14.84 -1.25 -7.76
CA ALA A 209 -16.22 -1.67 -7.93
C ALA A 209 -16.54 -2.73 -6.87
N SER A 210 -17.56 -2.49 -6.06
CA SER A 210 -17.94 -3.40 -4.98
C SER A 210 -19.45 -3.51 -4.86
N GLN A 211 -19.91 -4.72 -4.57
CA GLN A 211 -21.32 -5.00 -4.37
C GLN A 211 -21.52 -6.15 -3.38
N ASN A 212 -22.52 -6.02 -2.54
CA ASN A 212 -23.03 -7.15 -1.77
C ASN A 212 -24.03 -7.94 -2.63
N ILE A 213 -23.80 -9.26 -2.73
CA ILE A 213 -24.72 -10.20 -3.38
C ILE A 213 -25.90 -10.47 -2.46
N ASN A 214 -25.63 -10.54 -1.17
CA ASN A 214 -26.58 -10.62 -0.06
C ASN A 214 -25.94 -9.99 1.18
N PRO A 215 -26.65 -9.83 2.32
CA PRO A 215 -26.12 -9.15 3.50
C PRO A 215 -24.81 -9.73 4.06
N SER A 216 -24.51 -11.00 3.79
CA SER A 216 -23.31 -11.68 4.29
C SER A 216 -22.25 -11.92 3.22
N THR A 217 -22.54 -11.67 1.96
CA THR A 217 -21.62 -11.99 0.85
C THR A 217 -21.33 -10.76 0.03
N SER A 218 -20.06 -10.40 -0.07
CA SER A 218 -19.60 -9.26 -0.85
C SER A 218 -18.55 -9.69 -1.89
N PHE A 219 -18.48 -8.92 -2.95
CA PHE A 219 -17.51 -9.06 -4.02
C PHE A 219 -16.98 -7.70 -4.43
N SER A 220 -15.69 -7.59 -4.72
CA SER A 220 -15.10 -6.35 -5.20
C SER A 220 -13.97 -6.60 -6.19
N VAL A 221 -13.81 -5.64 -7.09
CA VAL A 221 -12.69 -5.53 -8.02
C VAL A 221 -12.06 -4.16 -7.84
N ASN A 222 -10.75 -4.16 -7.64
CA ASN A 222 -9.95 -2.95 -7.52
C ASN A 222 -8.87 -2.98 -8.59
N TYR A 223 -8.73 -1.92 -9.34
CA TYR A 223 -7.70 -1.76 -10.34
C TYR A 223 -7.04 -0.39 -10.21
N LYS A 224 -5.72 -0.37 -10.22
CA LYS A 224 -4.91 0.84 -10.17
C LYS A 224 -3.88 0.80 -11.29
N ALA A 225 -3.88 1.82 -12.12
CA ALA A 225 -2.86 2.02 -13.14
C ALA A 225 -2.16 3.36 -12.88
N ARG A 226 -0.85 3.33 -12.84
CA ARG A 226 -0.01 4.52 -12.70
C ARG A 226 1.07 4.51 -13.75
N GLY A 227 1.35 5.67 -14.29
CA GLY A 227 2.42 5.86 -15.23
C GLY A 227 3.09 7.21 -15.01
N ALA A 228 4.41 7.23 -15.08
CA ALA A 228 5.20 8.44 -15.11
C ALA A 228 6.26 8.32 -16.21
N LYS A 229 6.44 9.35 -17.01
CA LYS A 229 7.56 9.41 -17.96
C LYS A 229 8.86 9.81 -17.26
N GLY A 230 8.72 10.51 -16.13
CA GLY A 230 9.81 11.15 -15.43
C GLY A 230 10.28 12.40 -16.14
N LYS A 231 10.91 13.30 -15.40
CA LYS A 231 11.49 14.53 -15.98
C LYS A 231 12.84 14.28 -16.61
N TYR A 232 13.64 13.48 -15.96
CA TYR A 232 14.97 13.11 -16.42
C TYR A 232 14.90 11.91 -17.33
N ASP A 233 15.90 11.72 -18.16
CA ASP A 233 15.97 10.57 -19.07
C ASP A 233 15.98 9.25 -18.29
N ARG A 234 15.44 8.18 -18.88
CA ARG A 234 15.40 6.83 -18.29
C ARG A 234 14.72 6.74 -16.94
N SER A 235 13.68 7.57 -16.72
CA SER A 235 12.91 7.61 -15.49
C SER A 235 11.47 7.10 -15.65
N ARG A 236 11.16 6.45 -16.76
CA ARG A 236 9.81 5.97 -17.07
C ARG A 236 9.42 4.81 -16.15
N ILE A 237 8.21 4.88 -15.62
CA ILE A 237 7.60 3.77 -14.89
C ILE A 237 6.17 3.53 -15.35
N LYS A 238 5.75 2.26 -15.32
CA LYS A 238 4.38 1.79 -15.43
C LYS A 238 4.08 0.83 -14.29
N ASN A 239 2.99 1.06 -13.61
CA ASN A 239 2.58 0.27 -12.47
C ASN A 239 1.10 -0.08 -12.62
N GLN A 240 0.76 -1.37 -12.64
CA GLN A 240 -0.60 -1.88 -12.79
C GLN A 240 -0.87 -2.90 -11.69
N ASN A 241 -1.90 -2.65 -10.90
CA ASN A 241 -2.25 -3.48 -9.76
C ASN A 241 -3.73 -3.81 -9.79
N THR A 242 -4.03 -5.08 -9.65
CA THR A 242 -5.39 -5.62 -9.64
C THR A 242 -5.60 -6.41 -8.36
N ALA A 243 -6.75 -6.21 -7.72
CA ALA A 243 -7.20 -7.04 -6.61
C ALA A 243 -8.67 -7.43 -6.83
N VAL A 244 -8.94 -8.72 -6.73
CA VAL A 244 -10.30 -9.28 -6.79
C VAL A 244 -10.58 -9.95 -5.46
N ASN A 245 -11.62 -9.53 -4.78
CA ASN A 245 -11.90 -9.94 -3.41
C ASN A 245 -13.31 -10.49 -3.28
N PHE A 246 -13.43 -11.55 -2.52
CA PHE A 246 -14.69 -12.19 -2.17
C PHE A 246 -14.72 -12.43 -0.66
N ALA A 247 -15.79 -12.06 -0.01
CA ALA A 247 -16.00 -12.37 1.39
C ALA A 247 -17.42 -12.86 1.64
N GLN A 248 -17.54 -13.92 2.41
CA GLN A 248 -18.80 -14.38 2.98
C GLN A 248 -18.63 -14.48 4.49
N THR A 249 -19.39 -13.70 5.23
CA THR A 249 -19.36 -13.63 6.69
C THR A 249 -20.70 -14.10 7.24
N GLY A 250 -20.88 -15.43 7.31
CA GLY A 250 -22.12 -16.05 7.79
C GLY A 250 -22.09 -16.36 9.30
N LYS A 251 -23.20 -16.86 9.84
CA LYS A 251 -23.34 -17.20 11.26
C LYS A 251 -22.37 -18.29 11.73
N ARG A 252 -22.16 -19.32 10.95
CA ARG A 252 -21.29 -20.45 11.30
C ARG A 252 -20.07 -20.55 10.39
N TYR A 253 -20.20 -20.18 9.14
CA TYR A 253 -19.14 -20.29 8.16
C TYR A 253 -18.77 -18.93 7.64
N SER A 254 -17.47 -18.67 7.57
CA SER A 254 -16.95 -17.49 6.91
C SER A 254 -15.78 -17.85 5.99
N ILE A 255 -15.71 -17.13 4.88
CA ILE A 255 -14.60 -17.22 3.94
C ILE A 255 -14.22 -15.83 3.45
N HIS A 256 -12.91 -15.59 3.40
CA HIS A 256 -12.30 -14.44 2.75
C HIS A 256 -11.35 -14.97 1.69
N ALA A 257 -11.53 -14.54 0.47
CA ALA A 257 -10.64 -14.91 -0.64
C ALA A 257 -10.22 -13.66 -1.40
N ALA A 258 -8.96 -13.59 -1.77
CA ALA A 258 -8.42 -12.50 -2.57
C ALA A 258 -7.44 -13.04 -3.62
N PHE A 259 -7.50 -12.44 -4.80
CA PHE A 259 -6.53 -12.62 -5.87
C PHE A 259 -5.89 -11.28 -6.18
N LEU A 260 -4.56 -11.22 -6.18
CA LEU A 260 -3.77 -10.02 -6.42
C LEU A 260 -2.84 -10.24 -7.61
N HIS A 261 -2.75 -9.23 -8.45
CA HIS A 261 -1.77 -9.19 -9.51
C HIS A 261 -1.13 -7.81 -9.57
N ASN A 262 0.19 -7.73 -9.40
CA ASN A 262 0.96 -6.50 -9.50
C ASN A 262 1.97 -6.63 -10.64
N LEU A 263 2.05 -5.61 -11.48
CA LEU A 263 3.01 -5.46 -12.55
C LEU A 263 3.68 -4.10 -12.42
N ILE A 264 5.02 -4.08 -12.31
CA ILE A 264 5.83 -2.86 -12.23
C ILE A 264 6.91 -2.96 -13.30
N ASP A 265 6.94 -1.99 -14.20
CA ASP A 265 7.90 -1.88 -15.30
C ASP A 265 8.59 -0.52 -15.18
N GLN A 266 9.84 -0.53 -14.69
CA GLN A 266 10.63 0.67 -14.43
C GLN A 266 11.89 0.70 -15.25
N GLN A 267 12.07 1.77 -16.00
CA GLN A 267 13.32 2.12 -16.64
C GLN A 267 14.29 2.73 -15.62
N GLU A 268 15.55 2.37 -15.69
CA GLU A 268 16.55 2.73 -14.68
C GLU A 268 17.58 3.71 -15.23
N SER A 269 17.82 4.79 -14.48
CA SER A 269 18.78 5.82 -14.84
C SER A 269 20.09 5.76 -14.04
N GLY A 270 20.07 5.08 -12.89
CA GLY A 270 21.20 5.09 -11.96
C GLY A 270 21.43 6.44 -11.25
N GLY A 271 20.55 7.42 -11.47
CA GLY A 271 20.70 8.79 -10.99
C GLY A 271 21.60 9.65 -11.88
N VAL A 272 21.75 10.93 -11.53
CA VAL A 272 22.59 11.90 -12.26
C VAL A 272 24.06 11.66 -12.01
N VAL A 273 24.92 11.99 -12.99
CA VAL A 273 26.39 11.83 -12.89
C VAL A 273 26.97 12.69 -11.77
N GLY A 274 26.42 13.89 -11.57
CA GLY A 274 26.82 14.83 -10.53
C GLY A 274 25.83 15.98 -10.39
N GLU A 275 25.88 16.69 -9.29
CA GLU A 275 25.02 17.87 -9.05
C GLU A 275 25.26 18.98 -10.08
N TRP A 276 26.50 19.12 -10.55
CA TRP A 276 26.88 20.07 -11.59
C TRP A 276 26.10 19.89 -12.88
N ALA A 277 25.77 18.64 -13.25
CA ALA A 277 25.05 18.34 -14.49
C ALA A 277 23.63 18.92 -14.53
N ILE A 278 23.04 19.21 -13.38
CA ILE A 278 21.71 19.80 -13.28
C ILE A 278 21.79 21.35 -13.26
N ALA A 279 22.86 21.87 -12.67
CA ALA A 279 23.09 23.30 -12.59
C ALA A 279 23.66 23.90 -13.89
N ASP A 280 24.17 23.06 -14.81
CA ASP A 280 24.77 23.50 -16.05
C ASP A 280 23.70 23.93 -17.05
N THR A 281 23.78 25.18 -17.49
CA THR A 281 22.88 25.78 -18.47
C THR A 281 23.03 25.18 -19.86
N VAL A 282 24.10 24.45 -20.15
CA VAL A 282 24.30 23.73 -21.43
C VAL A 282 23.21 22.64 -21.59
N PHE A 283 22.71 22.09 -20.50
CA PHE A 283 21.58 21.14 -20.53
C PHE A 283 20.24 21.88 -20.45
N GLU A 284 19.87 22.61 -21.48
CA GLU A 284 18.62 23.40 -21.53
C GLU A 284 17.37 22.58 -21.19
N MET A 285 17.44 21.25 -21.36
CA MET A 285 16.34 20.35 -21.10
C MET A 285 16.73 19.27 -20.08
N PRO A 286 15.88 19.00 -19.08
CA PRO A 286 16.14 17.95 -18.09
C PRO A 286 16.39 16.56 -18.67
N SER A 287 15.82 16.29 -19.85
CA SER A 287 16.09 15.05 -20.59
C SER A 287 17.46 14.99 -21.25
N GLY A 288 18.20 16.07 -21.26
CA GLY A 288 19.61 16.11 -21.71
C GLY A 288 20.59 15.94 -20.58
N VAL A 289 20.14 15.98 -19.31
CA VAL A 289 21.02 15.79 -18.15
C VAL A 289 21.59 14.36 -18.17
N PRO A 290 22.92 14.22 -18.08
CA PRO A 290 23.57 12.91 -18.16
C PRO A 290 23.26 12.04 -16.94
N MET A 291 22.86 10.80 -17.22
CA MET A 291 22.56 9.76 -16.24
C MET A 291 23.70 8.78 -16.10
N ARG A 292 23.93 8.26 -14.89
CA ARG A 292 25.02 7.33 -14.60
C ARG A 292 24.92 6.01 -15.36
N LEU A 293 23.70 5.50 -15.59
CA LEU A 293 23.47 4.39 -16.53
C LEU A 293 23.27 4.95 -17.93
N ALA A 294 24.17 4.65 -18.83
CA ALA A 294 24.10 5.11 -20.22
C ALA A 294 23.08 4.32 -21.06
N SER A 295 22.87 3.07 -20.71
CA SER A 295 22.00 2.16 -21.43
C SER A 295 20.53 2.59 -21.42
N ALA A 296 19.93 2.72 -22.59
CA ALA A 296 18.50 2.92 -22.72
C ALA A 296 17.67 1.64 -22.44
N GLU A 297 18.33 0.49 -22.36
CA GLU A 297 17.73 -0.82 -22.11
C GLU A 297 17.71 -1.20 -20.63
N ALA A 298 18.35 -0.37 -19.75
CA ALA A 298 18.34 -0.58 -18.31
C ALA A 298 16.91 -0.53 -17.76
N ASN A 299 16.38 -1.67 -17.34
CA ASN A 299 14.98 -1.81 -16.96
C ASN A 299 14.75 -2.92 -15.92
N ASN A 300 13.88 -2.66 -14.99
CA ASN A 300 13.35 -3.63 -14.03
C ASN A 300 11.90 -3.97 -14.34
N LEU A 301 11.60 -5.25 -14.46
CA LEU A 301 10.25 -5.77 -14.60
C LEU A 301 9.90 -6.68 -13.45
N TYR A 302 8.93 -6.29 -12.63
CA TYR A 302 8.40 -7.10 -11.53
C TYR A 302 7.02 -7.61 -11.86
N ARG A 303 6.78 -8.86 -11.49
CA ARG A 303 5.46 -9.47 -11.52
C ARG A 303 5.19 -10.16 -10.19
N ASN A 304 4.03 -9.88 -9.64
CA ASN A 304 3.53 -10.59 -8.48
C ASN A 304 2.17 -11.19 -8.80
N THR A 305 1.98 -12.41 -8.35
CA THR A 305 0.66 -13.05 -8.33
C THR A 305 0.48 -13.67 -6.95
N SER A 306 -0.55 -13.24 -6.26
CA SER A 306 -0.87 -13.73 -4.93
C SER A 306 -2.32 -14.20 -4.87
N PHE A 307 -2.54 -15.25 -4.12
CA PHE A 307 -3.86 -15.78 -3.84
C PHE A 307 -3.97 -16.13 -2.36
N PHE A 308 -5.09 -15.78 -1.76
CA PHE A 308 -5.34 -15.95 -0.35
C PHE A 308 -6.76 -16.50 -0.17
N VAL A 309 -6.88 -17.53 0.66
CA VAL A 309 -8.16 -18.05 1.13
C VAL A 309 -8.05 -18.32 2.62
N LYS A 310 -8.88 -17.63 3.40
CA LYS A 310 -9.08 -17.89 4.81
C LYS A 310 -10.52 -18.32 5.01
N GLN A 311 -10.71 -19.50 5.59
CA GLN A 311 -12.03 -20.02 5.90
C GLN A 311 -12.10 -20.50 7.35
N SER A 312 -13.27 -20.36 7.97
CA SER A 312 -13.49 -20.83 9.34
C SER A 312 -14.93 -21.24 9.56
N ILE A 313 -15.09 -22.23 10.46
CA ILE A 313 -16.38 -22.72 10.94
C ILE A 313 -16.50 -22.37 12.42
N GLY A 314 -17.54 -21.63 12.78
CA GLY A 314 -17.86 -21.27 14.15
C GLY A 314 -18.79 -22.26 14.81
N ILE A 315 -18.41 -22.68 16.00
CA ILE A 315 -19.19 -23.56 16.89
C ILE A 315 -19.63 -22.70 18.08
N PRO A 316 -20.93 -22.35 18.21
CA PRO A 316 -21.40 -21.59 19.36
C PRO A 316 -21.33 -22.44 20.61
N LEU A 317 -20.79 -21.87 21.67
CA LEU A 317 -20.70 -22.55 23.00
C LEU A 317 -21.99 -22.44 23.80
N GLN A 318 -22.88 -21.52 23.46
CA GLN A 318 -24.16 -21.34 24.06
C GLN A 318 -25.30 -21.75 23.14
N ARG A 319 -26.40 -22.25 23.70
CA ARG A 319 -27.58 -22.60 22.91
C ARG A 319 -28.24 -21.32 22.41
N MET A 320 -28.32 -21.17 21.10
CA MET A 320 -28.96 -20.01 20.48
C MET A 320 -30.46 -20.08 20.66
N THR A 321 -31.03 -19.10 21.34
CA THR A 321 -32.48 -18.91 21.42
C THR A 321 -32.96 -18.06 20.21
N GLU A 322 -34.25 -18.17 19.85
CA GLU A 322 -34.79 -17.40 18.73
C GLU A 322 -34.76 -15.87 18.93
N HIS A 323 -34.51 -15.41 20.17
CA HIS A 323 -34.45 -14.01 20.56
C HIS A 323 -33.03 -13.42 20.56
N ASP A 324 -32.00 -14.25 20.49
CA ASP A 324 -30.59 -13.79 20.49
C ASP A 324 -30.17 -13.32 19.09
N PHE A 325 -30.56 -12.11 18.73
CA PHE A 325 -30.27 -11.54 17.43
C PHE A 325 -28.92 -10.88 17.32
N SER A 326 -28.28 -10.52 18.41
CA SER A 326 -26.94 -9.94 18.43
C SER A 326 -25.91 -11.03 18.67
N MET A 327 -25.39 -11.58 17.60
CA MET A 327 -24.42 -12.69 17.64
C MET A 327 -22.99 -12.25 17.96
N ALA A 328 -22.76 -10.97 18.09
CA ALA A 328 -21.47 -10.42 18.50
C ALA A 328 -21.15 -10.71 19.98
N ASP A 329 -22.16 -11.10 20.76
CA ASP A 329 -22.09 -11.37 22.19
C ASP A 329 -22.07 -12.88 22.50
N LEU A 330 -22.12 -13.75 21.50
CA LEU A 330 -22.10 -15.19 21.70
C LEU A 330 -20.68 -15.72 21.82
N SER A 331 -20.44 -16.49 22.86
CA SER A 331 -19.25 -17.32 23.00
C SER A 331 -19.20 -18.34 21.87
N ALA A 332 -18.10 -18.36 21.13
CA ALA A 332 -17.92 -19.27 20.01
C ALA A 332 -16.46 -19.71 19.86
N VAL A 333 -16.27 -20.90 19.34
CA VAL A 333 -14.96 -21.40 18.91
C VAL A 333 -14.98 -21.54 17.39
N TYR A 334 -14.02 -20.92 16.73
CA TYR A 334 -13.81 -21.04 15.30
C TYR A 334 -12.63 -21.95 15.01
N ILE A 335 -12.85 -22.92 14.15
CA ILE A 335 -11.80 -23.76 13.58
C ILE A 335 -11.64 -23.33 12.13
N GLY A 336 -10.43 -23.04 11.74
CA GLY A 336 -10.20 -22.49 10.40
C GLY A 336 -8.92 -22.95 9.75
N HIS A 337 -8.87 -22.66 8.46
CA HIS A 337 -7.75 -22.90 7.58
C HIS A 337 -7.44 -21.66 6.77
N LEU A 338 -6.15 -21.37 6.63
CA LEU A 338 -5.63 -20.32 5.78
C LEU A 338 -4.68 -20.94 4.77
N PHE A 339 -4.95 -20.65 3.50
CA PHE A 339 -4.06 -20.94 2.39
C PHE A 339 -3.61 -19.64 1.74
N GLU A 340 -2.29 -19.48 1.57
CA GLU A 340 -1.71 -18.36 0.85
C GLU A 340 -0.74 -18.87 -0.21
N TYR A 341 -0.80 -18.28 -1.37
CA TYR A 341 0.16 -18.41 -2.45
C TYR A 341 0.67 -17.01 -2.79
N ASN A 342 1.97 -16.79 -2.68
CA ASN A 342 2.62 -15.53 -3.01
C ASN A 342 3.81 -15.80 -3.92
N SER A 343 3.76 -15.30 -5.14
CA SER A 343 4.82 -15.51 -6.13
C SER A 343 5.27 -14.15 -6.70
N TRP A 344 6.53 -13.85 -6.51
CA TRP A 344 7.20 -12.69 -7.08
C TRP A 344 8.24 -13.12 -8.11
N SER A 345 8.40 -12.32 -9.14
CA SER A 345 9.52 -12.42 -10.07
C SER A 345 10.05 -11.04 -10.43
N LYS A 346 11.34 -10.97 -10.67
CA LYS A 346 12.05 -9.78 -11.13
C LYS A 346 12.94 -10.16 -12.33
N VAL A 347 12.95 -9.31 -13.33
CA VAL A 347 13.90 -9.39 -14.44
C VAL A 347 14.55 -8.02 -14.56
N TYR A 348 15.86 -7.97 -14.39
CA TYR A 348 16.67 -6.81 -14.70
C TYR A 348 17.32 -7.02 -16.07
N THR A 349 17.20 -6.03 -16.95
CA THR A 349 17.88 -6.01 -18.25
C THR A 349 18.77 -4.78 -18.33
N ASP A 350 19.91 -4.92 -18.98
CA ASP A 350 20.82 -3.83 -19.25
C ASP A 350 21.70 -4.17 -20.47
N LYS A 351 22.37 -3.19 -21.04
CA LYS A 351 23.31 -3.37 -22.12
C LYS A 351 24.53 -2.51 -21.87
N TYR A 352 25.71 -3.06 -22.07
CA TYR A 352 26.92 -2.27 -22.01
C TYR A 352 26.84 -1.15 -23.05
N ALA A 353 27.02 0.07 -22.63
CA ALA A 353 26.97 1.23 -23.46
C ALA A 353 28.27 2.04 -23.31
N THR A 354 29.03 2.09 -24.36
CA THR A 354 30.06 3.14 -24.53
C THR A 354 29.41 4.29 -25.26
N TYR A 355 29.50 5.48 -24.70
CA TYR A 355 29.07 6.65 -25.42
C TYR A 355 30.12 7.74 -25.34
N THR A 356 30.38 8.33 -26.49
CA THR A 356 31.08 9.58 -26.60
C THR A 356 30.03 10.66 -26.78
N ASP A 357 29.57 11.21 -25.64
CA ASP A 357 28.70 12.38 -25.73
C ASP A 357 29.55 13.61 -25.44
N GLU A 358 29.74 14.43 -26.47
CA GLU A 358 30.47 15.68 -26.39
C GLU A 358 29.91 16.67 -25.33
N ARG A 359 28.79 16.33 -24.71
CA ARG A 359 28.12 17.12 -23.65
C ARG A 359 28.59 16.81 -22.23
N TYR A 360 29.42 15.78 -22.05
CA TYR A 360 30.00 15.44 -20.75
C TYR A 360 31.29 16.19 -20.50
N GLU A 361 31.80 16.19 -19.32
CA GLU A 361 32.98 16.88 -18.81
C GLU A 361 33.95 17.47 -19.90
N ARG A 362 34.29 18.73 -19.74
CA ARG A 362 35.28 19.37 -20.54
C ARG A 362 36.68 19.14 -20.01
N ASN A 363 37.62 18.89 -20.89
CA ASN A 363 39.03 18.94 -20.57
C ASN A 363 39.46 20.39 -20.29
N GLU A 364 40.61 20.59 -19.65
CA GLU A 364 41.16 21.92 -19.40
C GLU A 364 41.34 22.74 -20.69
N ASN A 365 41.48 22.09 -21.84
CA ASN A 365 41.56 22.71 -23.19
C ASN A 365 40.17 22.96 -23.81
N GLY A 366 39.07 22.77 -23.12
CA GLY A 366 37.71 22.99 -23.60
C GLY A 366 37.11 21.89 -24.49
N THR A 367 37.86 20.81 -24.78
CA THR A 367 37.32 19.64 -25.49
C THR A 367 36.54 18.73 -24.52
N PHE A 368 35.55 18.03 -25.03
CA PHE A 368 34.74 17.12 -24.21
C PHE A 368 35.46 15.81 -23.98
N LYS A 369 35.33 15.28 -22.75
CA LYS A 369 35.80 13.95 -22.41
C LYS A 369 34.88 12.88 -22.96
N SER A 370 35.45 11.81 -23.45
CA SER A 370 34.73 10.58 -23.77
C SER A 370 34.50 9.78 -22.51
N HIS A 371 33.26 9.38 -22.22
CA HIS A 371 32.90 8.54 -21.11
C HIS A 371 32.45 7.16 -21.57
N THR A 372 32.94 6.15 -20.86
CA THR A 372 32.44 4.79 -20.95
C THR A 372 31.47 4.56 -19.79
N ASP A 373 30.39 3.87 -20.05
CA ASP A 373 29.50 3.47 -18.97
C ASP A 373 30.25 2.52 -18.02
N THR A 374 30.54 3.03 -16.83
CA THR A 374 31.27 2.31 -15.77
C THR A 374 30.43 2.21 -14.51
N TYR A 375 29.11 2.32 -14.61
CA TYR A 375 28.21 2.23 -13.44
C TYR A 375 28.44 0.94 -12.68
N TYR A 376 28.46 -0.20 -13.39
CA TYR A 376 28.79 -1.49 -12.83
C TYR A 376 30.28 -1.80 -13.08
N LYS A 377 30.98 -2.20 -12.01
CA LYS A 377 32.41 -2.53 -12.12
C LYS A 377 32.66 -3.90 -12.72
N GLU A 378 31.68 -4.81 -12.58
CA GLU A 378 31.83 -6.22 -12.93
C GLU A 378 30.73 -6.65 -13.90
N TRP A 379 31.12 -7.49 -14.87
CA TRP A 379 30.28 -8.15 -15.85
C TRP A 379 30.65 -9.64 -15.83
N LEU A 380 30.05 -10.40 -14.88
CA LEU A 380 30.48 -11.73 -14.52
C LEU A 380 30.07 -12.81 -15.50
N LEU A 381 28.91 -12.63 -16.15
CA LEU A 381 28.27 -13.67 -16.98
C LEU A 381 28.33 -13.31 -18.47
N ASN A 382 28.04 -12.08 -18.83
CA ASN A 382 28.03 -11.59 -20.19
C ASN A 382 28.56 -10.16 -20.22
N PRO A 383 29.62 -9.87 -21.01
CA PRO A 383 30.26 -8.55 -21.06
C PRO A 383 29.45 -7.49 -21.78
N GLU A 384 28.46 -7.88 -22.59
CA GLU A 384 27.72 -6.94 -23.45
C GLU A 384 26.30 -6.68 -22.98
N THR A 385 25.65 -7.71 -22.45
CA THR A 385 24.23 -7.63 -22.09
C THR A 385 23.94 -8.29 -20.75
N THR A 386 23.04 -7.70 -19.99
CA THR A 386 22.53 -8.27 -18.74
C THR A 386 21.07 -8.67 -18.89
N ARG A 387 20.75 -9.86 -18.41
CA ARG A 387 19.38 -10.34 -18.21
C ARG A 387 19.32 -11.18 -16.96
N ASP A 388 19.25 -10.56 -15.81
CA ASP A 388 19.17 -11.22 -14.51
C ASP A 388 17.71 -11.51 -14.17
N SER A 389 17.38 -12.79 -14.02
CA SER A 389 16.02 -13.24 -13.73
C SER A 389 15.98 -14.00 -12.42
N LEU A 390 15.08 -13.64 -11.55
CA LEU A 390 14.88 -14.32 -10.27
C LEU A 390 13.39 -14.41 -9.91
N ALA A 391 13.04 -15.42 -9.12
CA ALA A 391 11.70 -15.60 -8.62
C ALA A 391 11.71 -16.21 -7.22
N GLU A 392 10.75 -15.78 -6.41
CA GLU A 392 10.47 -16.35 -5.09
C GLU A 392 8.99 -16.71 -5.03
N ARG A 393 8.72 -17.92 -4.59
CA ARG A 393 7.37 -18.43 -4.34
C ARG A 393 7.26 -18.93 -2.92
N ILE A 394 6.23 -18.46 -2.22
CA ILE A 394 5.90 -18.93 -0.88
C ILE A 394 4.48 -19.48 -0.91
N ILE A 395 4.31 -20.71 -0.41
CA ILE A 395 3.01 -21.32 -0.16
C ILE A 395 2.89 -21.51 1.33
N THR A 396 1.91 -20.86 1.95
CA THR A 396 1.61 -20.99 3.38
C THR A 396 0.31 -21.75 3.57
N ASN A 397 0.36 -22.78 4.40
CA ASN A 397 -0.82 -23.48 4.90
C ASN A 397 -0.85 -23.35 6.41
N ARG A 398 -1.96 -22.90 6.97
CA ARG A 398 -2.13 -22.71 8.41
C ARG A 398 -3.48 -23.22 8.88
N LEU A 399 -3.46 -24.07 9.89
CA LEU A 399 -4.65 -24.46 10.65
C LEU A 399 -4.69 -23.63 11.93
N PHE A 400 -5.86 -23.15 12.30
CA PHE A 400 -6.03 -22.32 13.48
C PHE A 400 -7.32 -22.60 14.24
N VAL A 401 -7.27 -22.29 15.53
CA VAL A 401 -8.42 -22.25 16.41
C VAL A 401 -8.48 -20.86 17.03
N GLN A 402 -9.63 -20.22 16.97
CA GLN A 402 -9.90 -18.93 17.59
C GLN A 402 -11.10 -19.08 18.52
N ALA A 403 -10.90 -18.83 19.80
CA ALA A 403 -11.95 -18.86 20.80
C ALA A 403 -12.35 -17.43 21.17
N GLN A 404 -13.67 -17.19 21.20
CA GLN A 404 -14.29 -15.98 21.74
C GLN A 404 -15.17 -16.42 22.93
N PRO A 405 -14.56 -16.67 24.11
CA PRO A 405 -15.22 -17.38 25.18
C PRO A 405 -16.18 -16.52 26.00
N TRP A 406 -16.16 -15.21 25.84
CA TRP A 406 -16.85 -14.32 26.76
C TRP A 406 -17.65 -13.21 26.08
N ASP A 407 -18.44 -12.55 26.90
CA ASP A 407 -19.14 -11.33 26.62
C ASP A 407 -18.21 -10.22 26.13
N ARG A 408 -18.74 -9.30 25.35
CA ARG A 408 -18.09 -8.10 24.80
C ARG A 408 -17.31 -7.26 25.80
N ASN A 409 -17.75 -7.29 27.06
CA ASN A 409 -17.13 -6.58 28.19
C ASN A 409 -16.14 -7.45 28.94
N GLY A 410 -15.90 -8.66 28.50
CA GLY A 410 -14.96 -9.59 29.11
C GLY A 410 -13.52 -9.09 29.02
N VAL A 411 -12.74 -9.36 30.05
CA VAL A 411 -11.30 -9.00 30.09
C VAL A 411 -10.54 -9.65 28.95
N VAL A 412 -10.92 -10.87 28.58
CA VAL A 412 -10.37 -11.60 27.42
C VAL A 412 -11.42 -11.62 26.32
N GLY A 413 -11.11 -11.03 25.18
CA GLY A 413 -11.97 -10.97 24.01
C GLY A 413 -11.78 -12.14 23.07
N THR A 414 -10.53 -12.45 22.72
CA THR A 414 -10.19 -13.58 21.85
C THR A 414 -8.92 -14.28 22.31
N ILE A 415 -8.90 -15.59 22.07
CA ILE A 415 -7.71 -16.42 22.15
C ILE A 415 -7.54 -17.08 20.77
N ASP A 416 -6.40 -16.93 20.17
CA ASP A 416 -6.11 -17.41 18.81
C ASP A 416 -4.81 -18.24 18.85
N GLY A 417 -4.79 -19.34 18.14
CA GLY A 417 -3.59 -20.16 18.03
C GLY A 417 -3.65 -21.11 16.85
N GLY A 418 -2.49 -21.49 16.36
CA GLY A 418 -2.42 -22.38 15.22
C GLY A 418 -1.02 -22.84 14.87
N ILE A 419 -0.98 -23.75 13.91
CA ILE A 419 0.24 -24.31 13.34
C ILE A 419 0.23 -24.11 11.85
N GLY A 420 1.39 -23.93 11.25
CA GLY A 420 1.49 -23.72 9.81
C GLY A 420 2.81 -24.20 9.23
N LEU A 421 2.81 -24.20 7.91
CA LEU A 421 3.91 -24.63 7.08
C LEU A 421 4.11 -23.64 5.94
N ASP A 422 5.32 -23.12 5.82
CA ASP A 422 5.77 -22.28 4.72
C ASP A 422 6.67 -23.12 3.78
N LEU A 423 6.28 -23.19 2.51
CA LEU A 423 7.04 -23.83 1.44
C LEU A 423 7.63 -22.75 0.55
N HIS A 424 8.93 -22.53 0.69
CA HIS A 424 9.67 -21.55 -0.10
C HIS A 424 10.29 -22.20 -1.32
N THR A 425 10.21 -21.53 -2.45
CA THR A 425 10.90 -21.94 -3.69
C THR A 425 11.59 -20.70 -4.26
N TYR A 426 12.91 -20.79 -4.37
CA TYR A 426 13.78 -19.76 -4.93
C TYR A 426 14.28 -20.21 -6.29
N SER A 427 14.28 -19.32 -7.26
CA SER A 427 14.81 -19.53 -8.59
C SER A 427 15.62 -18.33 -9.01
N GLN A 428 16.86 -18.53 -9.37
CA GLN A 428 17.72 -17.52 -10.00
C GLN A 428 18.53 -18.20 -11.10
N PHE A 429 19.11 -17.42 -11.97
CA PHE A 429 20.08 -17.94 -12.93
C PHE A 429 21.30 -18.49 -12.18
N ALA A 430 21.73 -19.70 -12.50
CA ALA A 430 22.95 -20.29 -12.01
C ALA A 430 23.87 -20.64 -13.18
N LEU A 431 25.18 -20.54 -12.97
CA LEU A 431 26.16 -20.86 -14.03
C LEU A 431 26.03 -22.32 -14.49
N THR A 432 25.73 -23.22 -13.55
CA THR A 432 25.45 -24.65 -13.84
C THR A 432 24.23 -24.81 -14.76
N ASP A 433 23.22 -23.97 -14.62
CA ASP A 433 22.03 -23.99 -15.48
C ASP A 433 22.34 -23.59 -16.92
N TYR A 434 23.24 -22.60 -17.08
CA TYR A 434 23.73 -22.17 -18.38
C TYR A 434 24.46 -23.30 -19.11
N LEU A 435 25.29 -24.06 -18.38
CA LEU A 435 26.04 -25.17 -18.94
C LEU A 435 25.20 -26.43 -19.20
N THR A 436 24.20 -26.67 -18.38
CA THR A 436 23.36 -27.89 -18.40
C THR A 436 22.00 -27.71 -19.04
N GLY A 437 21.54 -26.47 -19.26
CA GLY A 437 20.19 -26.12 -19.70
C GLY A 437 19.09 -26.45 -18.69
N LYS A 438 19.45 -26.77 -17.44
CA LYS A 438 18.51 -27.11 -16.38
C LYS A 438 18.47 -26.03 -15.32
N TYR A 439 17.29 -25.49 -15.04
CA TYR A 439 17.07 -24.54 -13.94
C TYR A 439 16.91 -25.28 -12.62
N GLU A 440 17.86 -25.12 -11.72
CA GLU A 440 17.72 -25.62 -10.35
C GLU A 440 16.88 -24.63 -9.52
N ARG A 441 15.90 -25.22 -8.81
CA ARG A 441 15.06 -24.49 -7.87
C ARG A 441 15.40 -24.91 -6.46
N VAL A 442 15.80 -23.94 -5.63
CA VAL A 442 16.06 -24.20 -4.23
C VAL A 442 14.75 -24.22 -3.46
N LYS A 443 14.43 -25.36 -2.84
CA LYS A 443 13.24 -25.53 -2.01
C LYS A 443 13.63 -25.54 -0.55
N LYS A 444 12.91 -24.78 0.26
CA LYS A 444 13.08 -24.71 1.70
C LYS A 444 11.72 -24.82 2.39
N THR A 445 11.70 -25.46 3.54
CA THR A 445 10.48 -25.69 4.31
C THR A 445 10.67 -25.14 5.72
N ALA A 446 9.68 -24.41 6.23
CA ALA A 446 9.67 -23.88 7.58
C ALA A 446 8.33 -24.16 8.27
N TRP A 447 8.38 -24.83 9.42
CA TRP A 447 7.21 -25.05 10.28
C TRP A 447 7.10 -23.91 11.27
N PHE A 448 5.89 -23.47 11.57
CA PHE A 448 5.66 -22.48 12.60
C PHE A 448 4.44 -22.80 13.45
N ALA A 449 4.47 -22.31 14.68
CA ALA A 449 3.33 -22.24 15.56
C ALA A 449 3.12 -20.79 16.03
N TYR A 450 1.90 -20.41 16.29
CA TYR A 450 1.60 -19.12 16.86
C TYR A 450 0.47 -19.20 17.89
N ALA A 451 0.48 -18.25 18.80
CA ALA A 451 -0.58 -18.02 19.75
C ALA A 451 -0.81 -16.52 19.91
N GLY A 452 -2.04 -16.13 20.15
CA GLY A 452 -2.42 -14.75 20.42
C GLY A 452 -3.55 -14.67 21.43
N ILE A 453 -3.57 -13.61 22.18
CA ILE A 453 -4.63 -13.28 23.12
C ILE A 453 -4.87 -11.79 23.07
N ASP A 454 -6.11 -11.37 23.10
CA ASP A 454 -6.47 -9.97 23.23
C ASP A 454 -7.73 -9.79 24.06
N GLY A 455 -7.89 -8.58 24.57
CA GLY A 455 -9.04 -8.26 25.39
C GLY A 455 -9.20 -6.78 25.62
N LYS A 456 -10.35 -6.46 26.26
CA LYS A 456 -10.69 -5.10 26.65
C LYS A 456 -11.24 -5.10 28.07
N ILE A 457 -10.90 -4.07 28.81
CA ILE A 457 -11.56 -3.82 30.09
C ILE A 457 -12.47 -2.62 29.88
N ARG A 458 -13.71 -2.92 29.57
CA ARG A 458 -14.73 -1.92 29.19
C ARG A 458 -14.21 -1.03 28.05
N LYS A 459 -14.32 0.31 28.18
CA LYS A 459 -13.82 1.31 27.22
C LYS A 459 -12.48 1.92 27.63
N TYR A 460 -11.88 1.44 28.72
CA TYR A 460 -10.72 2.08 29.34
C TYR A 460 -9.40 1.43 28.96
N VAL A 461 -9.38 0.10 28.83
CA VAL A 461 -8.15 -0.63 28.51
C VAL A 461 -8.39 -1.54 27.33
N ASP A 462 -7.45 -1.50 26.36
CA ASP A 462 -7.32 -2.45 25.26
C ASP A 462 -5.94 -3.08 25.38
N TRP A 463 -5.83 -4.40 25.31
CA TRP A 463 -4.57 -5.10 25.45
C TRP A 463 -4.52 -6.34 24.60
N GLY A 464 -3.31 -6.78 24.27
CA GLY A 464 -3.12 -8.04 23.57
C GLY A 464 -1.65 -8.42 23.50
N ALA A 465 -1.46 -9.72 23.28
CA ALA A 465 -0.14 -10.29 23.03
C ALA A 465 -0.23 -11.36 21.94
N SER A 466 0.83 -11.51 21.17
CA SER A 466 0.96 -12.57 20.18
C SER A 466 2.40 -13.06 20.11
N PHE A 467 2.55 -14.35 19.87
CA PHE A 467 3.84 -15.01 19.75
C PHE A 467 3.80 -15.97 18.57
N LYS A 468 4.81 -15.90 17.71
CA LYS A 468 5.04 -16.80 16.59
C LYS A 468 6.45 -17.37 16.69
N LEU A 469 6.59 -18.68 16.52
CA LEU A 469 7.84 -19.39 16.61
C LEU A 469 7.99 -20.35 15.41
N TYR A 470 9.18 -20.44 14.87
CA TYR A 470 9.58 -21.44 13.89
C TYR A 470 10.47 -22.50 14.58
N PRO A 471 9.90 -23.61 15.09
CA PRO A 471 10.66 -24.57 15.86
C PRO A 471 11.68 -25.36 15.02
N SER A 472 11.45 -25.46 13.71
CA SER A 472 12.30 -26.24 12.82
C SER A 472 12.25 -25.79 11.37
N GLY A 473 13.16 -26.31 10.56
CA GLY A 473 13.26 -26.05 9.13
C GLY A 473 14.13 -24.86 8.79
N TYR A 474 13.90 -24.26 7.63
CA TYR A 474 14.71 -23.18 7.08
C TYR A 474 14.81 -21.96 7.99
N ARG A 475 13.74 -21.65 8.71
CA ARG A 475 13.65 -20.55 9.66
C ARG A 475 13.74 -21.00 11.12
N GLY A 476 14.27 -22.22 11.38
CA GLY A 476 14.32 -22.80 12.71
C GLY A 476 14.96 -21.86 13.74
N GLY A 477 14.26 -21.60 14.86
CA GLY A 477 14.63 -20.63 15.91
C GLY A 477 14.29 -19.18 15.62
N ASP A 478 13.61 -18.84 14.50
CA ASP A 478 13.01 -17.51 14.35
C ASP A 478 11.81 -17.38 15.26
N PHE A 479 11.66 -16.22 15.87
CA PHE A 479 10.46 -15.90 16.64
C PHE A 479 10.06 -14.43 16.50
N ASP A 480 8.80 -14.13 16.78
CA ASP A 480 8.23 -12.79 16.86
C ASP A 480 7.27 -12.74 18.05
N LEU A 481 7.59 -11.94 19.05
CA LEU A 481 6.77 -11.66 20.23
C LEU A 481 6.30 -10.21 20.13
N ARG A 482 5.01 -9.98 20.24
CA ARG A 482 4.42 -8.65 20.29
C ARG A 482 3.42 -8.56 21.44
N ALA A 483 3.44 -7.45 22.16
CA ALA A 483 2.47 -7.11 23.16
C ALA A 483 2.10 -5.64 23.03
N HIS A 484 0.83 -5.33 23.28
CA HIS A 484 0.36 -3.95 23.33
C HIS A 484 -0.62 -3.77 24.48
N ALA A 485 -0.63 -2.56 25.01
CA ALA A 485 -1.64 -2.13 25.97
C ALA A 485 -1.95 -0.65 25.72
N SER A 486 -3.21 -0.28 25.81
CA SER A 486 -3.65 1.11 25.77
C SER A 486 -4.61 1.41 26.90
N PHE A 487 -4.42 2.54 27.53
CA PHE A 487 -5.27 3.07 28.57
C PHE A 487 -5.93 4.36 28.12
N THR A 488 -7.26 4.41 28.12
CA THR A 488 -8.05 5.59 27.74
C THR A 488 -8.78 6.16 28.94
N ALA A 489 -8.44 7.38 29.33
CA ALA A 489 -9.18 8.18 30.29
C ALA A 489 -10.15 9.12 29.54
N PHE A 490 -11.32 9.34 30.13
CA PHE A 490 -12.31 10.28 29.57
C PHE A 490 -12.40 11.50 30.48
N ILE A 491 -11.92 12.66 30.02
CA ILE A 491 -11.99 13.93 30.72
C ILE A 491 -13.01 14.81 29.99
N SER A 492 -14.08 15.17 30.65
CA SER A 492 -15.21 15.89 30.04
C SER A 492 -15.74 15.21 28.77
N GLY A 493 -15.80 13.87 28.78
CA GLY A 493 -16.26 13.04 27.65
C GLY A 493 -15.25 12.86 26.52
N LYS A 494 -14.10 13.52 26.54
CA LYS A 494 -13.06 13.44 25.52
C LYS A 494 -12.03 12.36 25.87
N PRO A 495 -11.62 11.53 24.92
CA PRO A 495 -10.64 10.47 25.16
C PRO A 495 -9.21 11.00 25.22
N PHE A 496 -8.47 10.54 26.22
CA PHE A 496 -7.03 10.71 26.39
C PHE A 496 -6.44 9.31 26.46
N THR A 497 -5.69 8.90 25.44
CA THR A 497 -5.20 7.54 25.34
C THR A 497 -3.68 7.51 25.46
N LEU A 498 -3.17 6.72 26.40
CA LEU A 498 -1.77 6.32 26.49
C LEU A 498 -1.68 4.88 25.99
N SER A 499 -0.85 4.63 24.98
CA SER A 499 -0.61 3.31 24.42
C SER A 499 0.86 2.94 24.53
N GLY A 500 1.12 1.67 24.79
CA GLY A 500 2.45 1.08 24.78
C GLY A 500 2.45 -0.17 23.91
N GLU A 501 3.53 -0.34 23.16
CA GLU A 501 3.79 -1.55 22.36
C GLU A 501 5.20 -2.04 22.67
N PHE A 502 5.35 -3.33 22.82
CA PHE A 502 6.61 -4.04 22.95
C PHE A 502 6.70 -5.10 21.87
N SER A 503 7.85 -5.22 21.23
CA SER A 503 8.10 -6.35 20.34
C SER A 503 9.55 -6.83 20.48
N GLN A 504 9.72 -8.14 20.39
CA GLN A 504 11.00 -8.80 20.33
C GLN A 504 10.99 -9.85 19.23
N SER A 505 12.00 -9.83 18.37
CA SER A 505 12.11 -10.77 17.27
C SER A 505 13.52 -11.24 17.08
N ALA A 506 13.67 -12.50 16.65
CA ALA A 506 14.88 -13.05 16.08
C ALA A 506 14.54 -13.54 14.67
N THR A 507 15.24 -13.05 13.67
CA THR A 507 14.91 -13.31 12.27
C THR A 507 16.15 -13.74 11.49
N SER A 508 16.11 -14.90 10.84
CA SER A 508 17.16 -15.36 9.94
C SER A 508 17.33 -14.42 8.75
N ALA A 509 18.53 -14.35 8.22
CA ALA A 509 18.79 -13.71 6.93
C ALA A 509 17.87 -14.33 5.85
N GLY A 510 17.34 -13.52 4.96
CA GLY A 510 16.60 -14.06 3.82
C GLY A 510 17.54 -14.77 2.84
N TYR A 511 17.01 -15.74 2.06
CA TYR A 511 17.80 -16.50 1.07
C TYR A 511 18.66 -15.59 0.16
N TRP A 512 18.14 -14.46 -0.25
CA TRP A 512 18.79 -13.52 -1.14
C TRP A 512 19.94 -12.73 -0.47
N MET A 513 19.98 -12.67 0.85
CA MET A 513 21.10 -12.08 1.60
C MET A 513 22.28 -13.04 1.68
N ASP A 514 21.99 -14.34 1.69
CA ASP A 514 23.03 -15.36 1.77
C ASP A 514 23.52 -15.80 0.39
N ASN A 515 22.63 -15.83 -0.62
CA ASN A 515 22.95 -16.40 -1.93
C ASN A 515 22.52 -15.47 -3.05
N TRP A 516 23.46 -15.04 -3.86
CA TRP A 516 23.18 -14.21 -5.03
C TRP A 516 24.18 -14.43 -6.15
N LEU A 517 23.68 -14.56 -7.37
CA LEU A 517 24.46 -14.55 -8.59
C LEU A 517 23.70 -13.78 -9.66
N SER A 518 24.31 -12.73 -10.17
CA SER A 518 23.82 -11.94 -11.29
C SER A 518 25.00 -11.47 -12.14
N ASN A 519 24.72 -10.77 -13.23
CA ASN A 519 25.79 -10.28 -14.10
C ASN A 519 26.72 -9.25 -13.43
N HIS A 520 26.20 -8.49 -12.46
CA HIS A 520 26.95 -7.42 -11.82
C HIS A 520 27.34 -7.68 -10.35
N TYR A 521 26.74 -8.68 -9.72
CA TYR A 521 26.94 -8.96 -8.30
C TYR A 521 26.92 -10.46 -8.01
N MET A 522 27.81 -10.86 -7.14
CA MET A 522 27.87 -12.21 -6.62
C MET A 522 28.25 -12.19 -5.14
N TRP A 523 27.52 -12.99 -4.36
CA TRP A 523 27.90 -13.28 -2.96
C TRP A 523 27.37 -14.62 -2.50
N GLN A 524 28.06 -15.18 -1.53
CA GLN A 524 27.65 -16.34 -0.75
C GLN A 524 28.02 -16.07 0.72
N ASN A 525 27.01 -15.82 1.53
CA ASN A 525 27.14 -15.48 2.95
C ASN A 525 26.51 -16.56 3.82
N ASN A 526 26.82 -16.53 5.11
CA ASN A 526 26.18 -17.34 6.13
C ASN A 526 25.95 -16.43 7.35
N PHE A 527 24.96 -15.57 7.24
CA PHE A 527 24.66 -14.60 8.28
C PHE A 527 23.96 -15.23 9.47
N GLY A 528 24.26 -14.72 10.66
CA GLY A 528 23.51 -14.99 11.88
C GLY A 528 22.11 -14.36 11.86
N LYS A 529 21.36 -14.62 12.93
CA LYS A 529 20.05 -14.00 13.10
C LYS A 529 20.16 -12.55 13.51
N GLU A 530 19.37 -11.70 12.89
CA GLU A 530 19.14 -10.33 13.37
C GLU A 530 18.16 -10.37 14.54
N ASN A 531 18.54 -9.80 15.67
CA ASN A 531 17.66 -9.69 16.84
C ASN A 531 17.26 -8.24 17.04
N GLU A 532 15.97 -7.99 17.22
CA GLU A 532 15.45 -6.65 17.43
C GLU A 532 14.48 -6.64 18.61
N THR A 533 14.72 -5.71 19.53
CA THR A 533 13.81 -5.37 20.61
C THR A 533 13.32 -3.95 20.42
N ARG A 534 11.99 -3.76 20.35
CA ARG A 534 11.34 -2.45 20.20
C ARG A 534 10.42 -2.16 21.37
N PHE A 535 10.41 -0.90 21.75
CA PHE A 535 9.48 -0.36 22.72
C PHE A 535 8.92 0.97 22.19
N ASN A 536 7.60 1.07 22.11
CA ASN A 536 6.88 2.25 21.61
C ASN A 536 5.91 2.74 22.66
N VAL A 537 5.88 4.04 22.90
CA VAL A 537 4.85 4.69 23.73
C VAL A 537 4.24 5.82 22.93
N ALA A 538 2.91 5.93 22.92
CA ALA A 538 2.21 7.03 22.29
C ALA A 538 1.11 7.58 23.22
N PHE A 539 1.02 8.90 23.25
CA PHE A 539 -0.05 9.63 23.92
C PHE A 539 -0.88 10.36 22.88
N THR A 540 -2.18 10.09 22.84
CA THR A 540 -3.09 10.61 21.80
C THR A 540 -4.29 11.30 22.42
N VAL A 541 -4.59 12.50 21.95
CA VAL A 541 -5.79 13.27 22.27
C VAL A 541 -6.48 13.72 20.98
N PRO A 542 -7.33 12.88 20.38
CA PRO A 542 -7.90 13.12 19.04
C PRO A 542 -8.66 14.45 18.93
N ASP A 543 -9.48 14.78 19.94
CA ASP A 543 -10.27 16.01 19.93
C ASP A 543 -9.43 17.29 19.96
N HIS A 544 -8.20 17.19 20.40
CA HIS A 544 -7.25 18.29 20.41
C HIS A 544 -6.20 18.19 19.28
N GLY A 545 -6.28 17.13 18.43
CA GLY A 545 -5.32 16.91 17.35
C GLY A 545 -3.90 16.73 17.86
N ILE A 546 -3.71 16.08 19.04
CA ILE A 546 -2.40 15.84 19.65
C ILE A 546 -2.05 14.37 19.55
N GLU A 547 -0.84 14.07 19.08
CA GLU A 547 -0.19 12.77 19.19
C GLU A 547 1.29 12.99 19.52
N LEU A 548 1.74 12.40 20.61
CA LEU A 548 3.15 12.38 21.03
C LEU A 548 3.60 10.93 21.07
N GLY A 549 4.72 10.60 20.46
CA GLY A 549 5.26 9.25 20.42
C GLY A 549 6.73 9.23 20.81
N PHE A 550 7.13 8.18 21.52
CA PHE A 550 8.50 7.82 21.80
C PHE A 550 8.71 6.38 21.35
N TRP A 551 9.72 6.16 20.52
CA TRP A 551 10.08 4.85 20.00
C TRP A 551 11.56 4.57 20.25
N GLN A 552 11.83 3.39 20.76
CA GLN A 552 13.18 2.88 20.99
C GLN A 552 13.32 1.51 20.37
N SER A 553 14.42 1.28 19.65
CA SER A 553 14.79 -0.02 19.12
C SER A 553 16.26 -0.30 19.41
N VAL A 554 16.56 -1.53 19.77
CA VAL A 554 17.93 -2.06 19.83
C VAL A 554 17.99 -3.25 18.90
N VAL A 555 18.88 -3.17 17.91
CA VAL A 555 19.09 -4.22 16.91
C VAL A 555 20.50 -4.73 17.05
N THR A 556 20.68 -6.04 17.25
CA THR A 556 21.97 -6.71 17.19
C THR A 556 22.09 -7.52 15.91
N ASP A 557 23.30 -7.64 15.42
CA ASP A 557 23.61 -8.40 14.19
C ASP A 557 22.83 -7.88 12.96
N LYS A 558 22.68 -6.55 12.85
CA LYS A 558 21.94 -5.89 11.80
C LYS A 558 22.47 -6.22 10.41
N ILE A 559 21.62 -6.74 9.53
CA ILE A 559 21.95 -6.99 8.13
C ILE A 559 21.54 -5.77 7.30
N TYR A 560 22.46 -5.26 6.47
CA TYR A 560 22.26 -4.07 5.64
C TYR A 560 23.08 -4.19 4.35
N TYR A 561 22.79 -3.35 3.35
CA TYR A 561 23.61 -3.25 2.14
C TYR A 561 24.67 -2.18 2.34
N GLY A 562 25.93 -2.57 2.20
CA GLY A 562 27.11 -1.68 2.32
C GLY A 562 27.29 -0.77 1.11
N ALA A 563 28.35 0.05 1.13
CA ALA A 563 28.68 0.98 0.04
C ALA A 563 29.02 0.27 -1.30
N ASP A 564 29.43 -0.98 -1.23
CA ASP A 564 29.67 -1.86 -2.37
C ASP A 564 28.36 -2.50 -2.91
N CYS A 565 27.20 -2.12 -2.37
CA CYS A 565 25.88 -2.68 -2.65
C CYS A 565 25.73 -4.17 -2.29
N LYS A 566 26.67 -4.77 -1.56
CA LYS A 566 26.58 -6.15 -1.07
C LYS A 566 26.02 -6.21 0.34
N PRO A 567 25.34 -7.30 0.73
CA PRO A 567 24.89 -7.49 2.10
C PRO A 567 26.07 -7.63 3.05
N ALA A 568 25.97 -6.98 4.20
CA ALA A 568 26.88 -7.07 5.32
C ALA A 568 26.13 -7.22 6.63
N GLN A 569 26.72 -7.87 7.63
CA GLN A 569 26.17 -7.99 8.97
C GLN A 569 27.02 -7.22 9.96
N HIS A 570 26.40 -6.35 10.75
CA HIS A 570 27.08 -5.59 11.80
C HIS A 570 27.09 -6.41 13.09
N GLY A 571 28.28 -6.80 13.57
CA GLY A 571 28.44 -7.66 14.74
C GLY A 571 28.22 -6.97 16.11
N GLY A 572 27.62 -5.77 16.12
CA GLY A 572 27.33 -5.00 17.33
C GLY A 572 25.90 -4.60 17.47
N ALA A 573 25.54 -3.94 18.57
CA ALA A 573 24.23 -3.39 18.80
C ALA A 573 24.10 -1.99 18.19
N VAL A 574 23.01 -1.75 17.47
CA VAL A 574 22.59 -0.43 16.98
C VAL A 574 21.34 0.00 17.72
N SER A 575 21.43 1.10 18.44
CA SER A 575 20.30 1.72 19.14
C SER A 575 19.69 2.82 18.28
N LEU A 576 18.38 2.81 18.17
CA LEU A 576 17.59 3.83 17.46
C LEU A 576 16.56 4.41 18.40
N THR A 577 16.55 5.73 18.49
CA THR A 577 15.59 6.47 19.30
C THR A 577 14.84 7.46 18.43
N SER A 578 13.52 7.54 18.57
CA SER A 578 12.70 8.51 17.86
C SER A 578 11.67 9.15 18.79
N ILE A 579 11.48 10.46 18.62
CA ILE A 579 10.43 11.24 19.25
C ILE A 579 9.56 11.84 18.15
N TYR A 580 8.27 11.56 18.20
CA TYR A 580 7.29 12.07 17.26
C TYR A 580 6.33 13.01 17.97
N ALA A 581 6.03 14.13 17.35
CA ALA A 581 5.04 15.08 17.80
C ALA A 581 4.13 15.49 16.64
N GLN A 582 2.83 15.35 16.84
CA GLN A 582 1.80 15.89 15.96
C GLN A 582 0.92 16.86 16.73
N LYS A 583 0.61 17.98 16.10
CA LYS A 583 -0.39 18.93 16.59
C LYS A 583 -1.16 19.52 15.42
N ASP A 584 -2.48 19.36 15.46
CA ASP A 584 -3.40 19.95 14.50
C ASP A 584 -4.20 21.06 15.18
N PHE A 585 -4.06 22.29 14.66
CA PHE A 585 -4.86 23.43 15.06
C PHE A 585 -5.96 23.66 14.04
N ASN A 586 -7.18 23.91 14.53
CA ASN A 586 -8.31 24.34 13.70
C ASN A 586 -8.92 25.60 14.32
N ILE A 587 -8.76 26.74 13.64
CA ILE A 587 -9.22 28.04 14.08
C ILE A 587 -10.12 28.62 12.99
N LYS A 588 -11.45 28.52 13.16
CA LYS A 588 -12.44 29.07 12.22
C LYS A 588 -12.18 28.70 10.74
N GLY A 589 -11.80 27.43 10.50
CA GLY A 589 -11.51 26.93 9.15
C GLY A 589 -10.05 27.06 8.72
N LEU A 590 -9.20 27.77 9.46
CA LEU A 590 -7.75 27.72 9.27
C LEU A 590 -7.20 26.49 9.99
N HIS A 591 -6.59 25.58 9.21
CA HIS A 591 -5.95 24.37 9.70
C HIS A 591 -4.45 24.54 9.62
N LEU A 592 -3.76 24.29 10.73
CA LEU A 592 -2.30 24.29 10.82
C LEU A 592 -1.88 22.95 11.40
N ASN A 593 -1.50 22.04 10.53
CA ASN A 593 -1.14 20.67 10.90
C ASN A 593 0.38 20.53 10.91
N HIS A 594 0.92 20.08 12.02
CA HIS A 594 2.34 19.93 12.26
C HIS A 594 2.64 18.47 12.59
N ARG A 595 3.62 17.90 11.94
CA ARG A 595 4.18 16.57 12.23
C ARG A 595 5.69 16.70 12.22
N VAL A 596 6.31 16.40 13.35
CA VAL A 596 7.76 16.48 13.52
C VAL A 596 8.27 15.17 14.11
N LEU A 597 9.35 14.68 13.56
CA LEU A 597 10.06 13.50 14.03
C LEU A 597 11.52 13.86 14.27
N VAL A 598 12.02 13.55 15.44
CA VAL A 598 13.44 13.59 15.78
C VAL A 598 13.92 12.16 15.89
N GLN A 599 14.96 11.78 15.15
CA GLN A 599 15.51 10.41 15.13
C GLN A 599 17.01 10.43 15.35
N MET A 600 17.49 9.47 16.11
CA MET A 600 18.92 9.27 16.35
C MET A 600 19.26 7.79 16.20
N SER A 601 20.36 7.52 15.50
CA SER A 601 20.96 6.20 15.38
C SER A 601 22.33 6.24 16.09
N SER A 602 22.64 5.23 16.90
CA SER A 602 23.97 5.10 17.50
C SER A 602 25.05 4.78 16.46
N ASN A 603 24.63 4.29 15.28
CA ASN A 603 25.53 4.01 14.16
C ASN A 603 24.85 4.35 12.82
N ASN A 604 25.12 5.58 12.33
CA ASN A 604 24.61 6.05 11.05
C ASN A 604 25.28 5.39 9.82
N GLU A 605 26.36 4.61 10.00
CA GLU A 605 26.94 3.82 8.90
C GLU A 605 26.09 2.60 8.60
N VAL A 606 25.45 2.04 9.64
CA VAL A 606 24.61 0.85 9.53
C VAL A 606 23.16 1.23 9.27
N VAL A 607 22.62 2.21 10.01
CA VAL A 607 21.25 2.69 9.87
C VAL A 607 21.23 4.22 9.77
N PRO A 608 21.40 4.78 8.57
CA PRO A 608 21.33 6.22 8.37
C PRO A 608 19.90 6.73 8.50
N VAL A 609 19.72 7.78 9.30
CA VAL A 609 18.44 8.47 9.49
C VAL A 609 18.67 9.99 9.57
N PRO A 610 17.76 10.84 9.07
CA PRO A 610 17.83 12.26 9.30
C PRO A 610 17.53 12.58 10.77
N LEU A 611 18.26 13.54 11.36
CA LEU A 611 18.02 13.95 12.74
C LEU A 611 16.61 14.50 12.95
N VAL A 612 16.16 15.40 12.07
CA VAL A 612 14.82 15.99 12.13
C VAL A 612 14.14 15.83 10.80
N SER A 613 12.89 15.39 10.83
CA SER A 613 11.99 15.36 9.69
C SER A 613 10.68 16.03 10.05
N ALA A 614 10.13 16.82 9.14
CA ALA A 614 8.89 17.54 9.37
C ALA A 614 7.96 17.47 8.16
N PHE A 615 6.67 17.39 8.45
CA PHE A 615 5.59 17.62 7.50
C PHE A 615 4.64 18.66 8.06
N LEU A 616 4.46 19.74 7.32
CA LEU A 616 3.61 20.89 7.68
C LEU A 616 2.53 21.02 6.62
N SER A 617 1.28 21.19 7.05
CA SER A 617 0.17 21.39 6.14
C SER A 617 -0.72 22.52 6.65
N TYR A 618 -0.69 23.65 5.95
CA TYR A 618 -1.40 24.85 6.31
C TYR A 618 -2.44 25.17 5.24
N TYR A 619 -3.72 25.13 5.59
CA TYR A 619 -4.79 25.39 4.64
C TYR A 619 -5.99 26.04 5.30
N TYR A 620 -6.72 26.80 4.48
CA TYR A 620 -8.02 27.35 4.85
C TYR A 620 -9.13 26.51 4.21
N GLU A 621 -10.09 26.10 5.04
CA GLU A 621 -11.24 25.30 4.63
C GLU A 621 -12.52 26.08 4.83
N PHE A 622 -13.35 26.13 3.81
CA PHE A 622 -14.63 26.84 3.84
C PHE A 622 -15.69 26.21 2.95
N TRP A 623 -16.93 26.50 3.26
CA TRP A 623 -18.06 26.12 2.45
C TRP A 623 -18.40 27.25 1.48
N VAL A 624 -18.32 27.01 0.16
CA VAL A 624 -18.86 27.90 -0.86
C VAL A 624 -20.39 27.80 -0.87
N LYS A 625 -20.92 26.58 -0.72
CA LYS A 625 -22.32 26.29 -0.48
C LYS A 625 -22.42 25.17 0.54
N ARG A 626 -23.07 25.45 1.69
CA ARG A 626 -23.18 24.54 2.82
C ARG A 626 -23.68 23.16 2.34
N ASP A 627 -23.03 22.11 2.82
CA ASP A 627 -23.31 20.68 2.51
C ASP A 627 -23.25 20.28 1.02
N VAL A 628 -22.86 21.20 0.12
CA VAL A 628 -22.76 20.96 -1.32
C VAL A 628 -21.33 21.10 -1.83
N LEU A 629 -20.66 22.22 -1.54
CA LEU A 629 -19.31 22.51 -2.04
C LEU A 629 -18.42 23.01 -0.91
N ARG A 630 -17.44 22.20 -0.55
CA ARG A 630 -16.40 22.49 0.43
C ARG A 630 -15.07 22.62 -0.28
N VAL A 631 -14.31 23.64 0.06
CA VAL A 631 -13.03 23.95 -0.59
C VAL A 631 -11.94 24.09 0.46
N GLN A 632 -10.76 23.58 0.15
CA GLN A 632 -9.51 23.76 0.89
C GLN A 632 -8.49 24.42 -0.04
N ILE A 633 -7.81 25.43 0.44
CA ILE A 633 -6.72 26.12 -0.26
C ILE A 633 -5.53 26.20 0.68
N GLY A 634 -4.36 25.73 0.28
CA GLY A 634 -3.23 25.70 1.18
C GLY A 634 -1.92 25.23 0.59
N LEU A 635 -0.99 25.00 1.51
CA LEU A 635 0.37 24.59 1.26
C LEU A 635 0.70 23.34 2.08
N ASP A 636 1.42 22.38 1.46
CA ASP A 636 2.03 21.24 2.13
C ASP A 636 3.55 21.37 2.04
N GLY A 637 4.24 21.32 3.17
CA GLY A 637 5.70 21.41 3.26
C GLY A 637 6.33 20.16 3.83
N ARG A 638 7.48 19.73 3.30
CA ARG A 638 8.29 18.62 3.79
C ARG A 638 9.73 19.07 3.96
N TYR A 639 10.36 18.60 5.01
CA TYR A 639 11.72 18.94 5.33
C TYR A 639 12.42 17.77 6.04
N ASN A 640 13.66 17.52 5.67
CA ASN A 640 14.60 16.66 6.38
C ASN A 640 15.90 17.40 6.58
N THR A 641 16.51 17.27 7.77
CA THR A 641 17.91 17.72 7.99
C THR A 641 18.88 16.96 7.10
N SER A 642 20.02 17.57 6.82
CA SER A 642 21.07 16.96 6.01
C SER A 642 21.62 15.69 6.66
N TYR A 643 21.79 14.63 5.87
CA TYR A 643 22.35 13.36 6.28
C TYR A 643 22.82 12.55 5.05
N TYR A 644 23.61 11.50 5.27
CA TYR A 644 23.97 10.56 4.21
C TYR A 644 22.80 9.58 3.98
N ALA A 645 21.84 9.97 3.16
CA ALA A 645 20.75 9.07 2.80
C ALA A 645 21.28 7.89 1.99
N GLN A 646 20.58 6.77 2.10
CA GLN A 646 20.91 5.60 1.29
C GLN A 646 20.80 5.93 -0.21
N GLY A 647 21.71 5.36 -1.00
CA GLY A 647 21.61 5.32 -2.45
C GLY A 647 20.70 4.20 -2.91
N TYR A 648 20.27 4.25 -4.15
CA TYR A 648 19.47 3.19 -4.77
C TYR A 648 20.27 2.49 -5.88
N ASN A 649 20.34 1.15 -5.81
CA ASN A 649 20.99 0.33 -6.82
C ASN A 649 19.96 -0.28 -7.79
N PRO A 650 20.00 0.07 -9.08
CA PRO A 650 19.05 -0.42 -10.07
C PRO A 650 19.06 -1.93 -10.28
N ALA A 651 20.23 -2.56 -10.47
CA ALA A 651 20.30 -4.00 -10.75
C ALA A 651 19.74 -4.83 -9.60
N LEU A 652 20.05 -4.45 -8.37
CA LEU A 652 19.57 -5.13 -7.16
C LEU A 652 18.20 -4.64 -6.72
N SER A 653 17.81 -3.40 -7.06
CA SER A 653 16.60 -2.71 -6.58
C SER A 653 16.55 -2.63 -5.06
N VAL A 654 17.65 -2.24 -4.45
CA VAL A 654 17.79 -2.08 -3.02
C VAL A 654 18.37 -0.73 -2.67
N PHE A 655 18.03 -0.26 -1.49
CA PHE A 655 18.69 0.88 -0.89
C PHE A 655 19.94 0.43 -0.16
N TYR A 656 21.09 1.06 -0.47
CA TYR A 656 22.40 0.75 0.10
C TYR A 656 23.01 1.95 0.81
N ASN A 657 23.82 1.70 1.82
CA ASN A 657 24.46 2.76 2.59
C ASN A 657 25.62 3.38 1.80
N GLN A 658 25.69 4.70 1.78
CA GLN A 658 26.73 5.47 1.11
C GLN A 658 27.15 6.67 1.96
N ARG A 659 28.34 7.22 1.68
CA ARG A 659 28.90 8.40 2.34
C ARG A 659 29.47 9.43 1.36
N GLU A 660 29.11 9.31 0.10
CA GLU A 660 29.59 10.22 -0.94
C GLU A 660 28.77 11.51 -0.99
N VAL A 661 27.44 11.39 -0.88
CA VAL A 661 26.50 12.48 -1.09
C VAL A 661 25.60 12.66 0.12
N GLN A 662 25.60 13.86 0.70
CA GLN A 662 24.61 14.27 1.69
C GLN A 662 23.38 14.82 0.98
N VAL A 663 22.21 14.51 1.50
CA VAL A 663 20.93 15.01 0.98
C VAL A 663 20.10 15.61 2.11
N GLY A 664 19.09 16.38 1.78
CA GLY A 664 18.23 17.05 2.73
C GLY A 664 18.56 18.54 2.87
N ASN A 665 18.18 19.12 4.00
CA ASN A 665 18.30 20.56 4.29
C ASN A 665 17.61 21.49 3.26
N TYR A 666 16.58 20.93 2.61
CA TYR A 666 15.79 21.63 1.61
C TYR A 666 14.29 21.50 1.91
N PRO A 667 13.56 22.60 2.11
CA PRO A 667 12.12 22.56 2.26
C PRO A 667 11.46 22.31 0.89
N TYR A 668 10.64 21.29 0.80
CA TYR A 668 9.87 20.97 -0.41
C TYR A 668 8.42 21.39 -0.20
N VAL A 669 7.93 22.31 -1.02
CA VAL A 669 6.60 22.93 -0.83
C VAL A 669 5.70 22.69 -2.04
N ASP A 670 4.49 22.22 -1.77
CA ASP A 670 3.40 22.09 -2.72
C ASP A 670 2.29 23.08 -2.39
N ALA A 671 1.67 23.69 -3.41
CA ALA A 671 0.44 24.47 -3.28
C ALA A 671 -0.75 23.68 -3.83
N PHE A 672 -1.89 23.74 -3.16
CA PHE A 672 -3.08 23.01 -3.60
C PHE A 672 -4.39 23.76 -3.40
N VAL A 673 -5.34 23.45 -4.26
CA VAL A 673 -6.77 23.71 -4.10
C VAL A 673 -7.48 22.36 -4.20
N SER A 674 -8.17 21.98 -3.16
CA SER A 674 -8.92 20.74 -3.11
C SER A 674 -10.38 21.02 -2.82
N ALA A 675 -11.29 20.46 -3.60
CA ALA A 675 -12.71 20.70 -3.45
C ALA A 675 -13.50 19.41 -3.35
N LYS A 676 -14.54 19.38 -2.51
CA LYS A 676 -15.51 18.31 -2.42
C LYS A 676 -16.87 18.86 -2.83
N TRP A 677 -17.35 18.42 -3.99
CA TRP A 677 -18.68 18.76 -4.50
C TRP A 677 -19.58 17.53 -4.40
N LYS A 678 -20.39 17.49 -3.35
CA LYS A 678 -21.19 16.31 -3.01
C LYS A 678 -20.32 15.06 -2.88
N ARG A 679 -20.38 14.14 -3.88
CA ARG A 679 -19.63 12.87 -3.94
C ARG A 679 -18.35 12.97 -4.77
N MET A 680 -18.13 14.08 -5.45
CA MET A 680 -16.96 14.31 -6.29
C MET A 680 -15.89 15.09 -5.52
N ARG A 681 -14.63 14.70 -5.67
CA ARG A 681 -13.47 15.42 -5.18
C ARG A 681 -12.66 15.91 -6.37
N ILE A 682 -12.22 17.15 -6.32
CA ILE A 682 -11.40 17.80 -7.34
C ILE A 682 -10.11 18.26 -6.68
N LEU A 683 -8.98 18.08 -7.35
CA LEU A 683 -7.66 18.54 -6.92
C LEU A 683 -7.04 19.38 -8.04
N LEU A 684 -6.55 20.55 -7.68
CA LEU A 684 -5.61 21.35 -8.43
C LEU A 684 -4.37 21.51 -7.55
N LYS A 685 -3.21 21.11 -8.01
CA LYS A 685 -1.98 21.13 -7.22
C LYS A 685 -0.82 21.62 -8.08
N TYR A 686 -0.01 22.49 -7.50
CA TYR A 686 1.29 22.84 -8.05
C TYR A 686 2.37 22.27 -7.13
N GLN A 687 3.03 21.25 -7.61
CA GLN A 687 4.07 20.52 -6.90
C GLN A 687 5.39 21.28 -7.01
N HIS A 688 6.21 21.29 -5.94
CA HIS A 688 7.54 21.89 -5.88
C HIS A 688 7.50 23.38 -6.23
N LEU A 689 6.61 24.13 -5.56
CA LEU A 689 6.38 25.55 -5.79
C LEU A 689 7.65 26.42 -5.57
N ASN A 690 8.49 26.01 -4.65
CA ASN A 690 9.67 26.74 -4.23
C ASN A 690 10.95 26.37 -5.00
N LYS A 691 10.85 25.66 -6.12
CA LYS A 691 12.01 25.36 -6.93
C LYS A 691 12.72 26.65 -7.38
N GLY A 692 14.03 26.74 -7.12
CA GLY A 692 14.85 27.90 -7.45
C GLY A 692 14.78 29.06 -6.47
N LEU A 693 13.93 29.01 -5.41
CA LEU A 693 13.88 30.09 -4.40
C LEU A 693 14.99 29.99 -3.34
N PHE A 694 15.53 28.79 -3.09
CA PHE A 694 16.53 28.54 -2.05
C PHE A 694 17.87 28.11 -2.66
N GLY A 695 18.44 28.92 -3.53
CA GLY A 695 19.71 28.67 -4.21
C GLY A 695 19.57 27.96 -5.58
N ASN A 696 20.68 27.88 -6.29
CA ASN A 696 20.75 27.21 -7.61
C ASN A 696 20.92 25.69 -7.47
N GLY A 697 20.93 25.15 -6.26
CA GLY A 697 21.14 23.75 -5.98
C GLY A 697 19.90 22.91 -6.30
N GLU A 698 20.13 21.78 -6.90
CA GLU A 698 19.10 20.75 -7.04
C GLU A 698 18.96 20.04 -5.68
N ALA A 699 17.71 19.85 -5.27
CA ALA A 699 17.42 19.15 -4.03
C ALA A 699 17.27 17.65 -4.28
N PHE A 700 17.77 16.86 -3.35
CA PHE A 700 17.76 15.41 -3.40
C PHE A 700 17.13 14.84 -2.12
N GLN A 701 16.36 13.78 -2.26
CA GLN A 701 15.89 12.94 -1.14
C GLN A 701 16.62 11.60 -1.07
N ILE A 702 17.07 11.12 -2.19
CA ILE A 702 17.92 9.93 -2.36
C ILE A 702 19.19 10.38 -3.08
N ALA A 703 20.33 9.84 -2.68
CA ALA A 703 21.61 10.21 -3.26
C ALA A 703 21.59 10.09 -4.80
N ARG A 704 21.96 11.19 -5.49
CA ARG A 704 22.01 11.32 -6.95
C ARG A 704 20.66 11.25 -7.70
N TYR A 705 19.53 11.20 -6.99
CA TYR A 705 18.20 11.26 -7.61
C TYR A 705 17.55 12.61 -7.29
N PRO A 706 17.51 13.55 -8.25
CA PRO A 706 16.97 14.88 -8.01
C PRO A 706 15.45 14.84 -7.84
N LEU A 707 14.96 15.76 -7.03
CA LEU A 707 13.52 15.94 -6.84
C LEU A 707 12.82 16.33 -8.14
N ASN A 708 11.57 15.93 -8.27
CA ASN A 708 10.74 16.36 -9.39
C ASN A 708 10.68 17.89 -9.48
N PRO A 709 10.64 18.43 -10.71
CA PRO A 709 10.49 19.86 -10.94
C PRO A 709 9.11 20.37 -10.57
N GLY A 710 8.92 21.68 -10.63
CA GLY A 710 7.62 22.29 -10.59
C GLY A 710 6.67 21.70 -11.62
N MET A 711 5.48 21.26 -11.18
CA MET A 711 4.54 20.50 -12.01
C MET A 711 3.10 20.80 -11.58
N PHE A 712 2.26 21.20 -12.54
CA PHE A 712 0.83 21.35 -12.30
C PHE A 712 0.12 19.99 -12.41
N LYS A 713 -0.78 19.72 -11.48
CA LYS A 713 -1.57 18.49 -11.42
C LYS A 713 -3.05 18.81 -11.33
N ILE A 714 -3.86 18.01 -12.00
CA ILE A 714 -5.31 18.03 -11.91
C ILE A 714 -5.82 16.63 -11.62
N GLY A 715 -6.77 16.53 -10.69
CA GLY A 715 -7.35 15.24 -10.32
C GLY A 715 -8.85 15.33 -10.08
N ILE A 716 -9.55 14.25 -10.40
CA ILE A 716 -10.97 14.06 -10.12
C ILE A 716 -11.16 12.67 -9.51
N SER A 717 -11.91 12.62 -8.40
CA SER A 717 -12.32 11.37 -7.79
C SER A 717 -13.82 11.40 -7.56
N TRP A 718 -14.53 10.41 -8.05
CA TRP A 718 -15.98 10.37 -8.02
C TRP A 718 -16.49 9.01 -7.57
N ALA A 719 -17.33 9.03 -6.53
CA ALA A 719 -18.05 7.87 -6.04
C ALA A 719 -19.47 7.85 -6.60
N PHE A 720 -19.78 6.77 -7.34
CA PHE A 720 -21.12 6.48 -7.87
C PHE A 720 -21.78 5.44 -6.97
N TYR A 721 -22.83 5.82 -6.28
CA TYR A 721 -23.74 4.94 -5.53
C TYR A 721 -25.06 5.64 -5.34
N ASP A 722 -26.14 4.90 -5.33
CA ASP A 722 -27.50 5.42 -5.12
C ASP A 722 -27.83 5.55 -3.62
#